data_85bbb251db6066e711ac9397b98cdb29
#
_entry.id   85bbb251db6066e711ac9397b98cdb29
#
_cell.length_a   1.000
_cell.length_b   1.000
_cell.length_c   1.000
_cell.angle_alpha   90.00
_cell.angle_beta   90.00
_cell.angle_gamma   90.00
#
_symmetry.space_group_name_H-M   'P 1'
#
loop_
_entity.id
_entity.type
_entity.pdbx_description
1 polymer ?
#
loop_
_entity_poly.entity_id
_entity_poly.type
_entity_poly.pdbx_seq_one_letter_code
_entity_poly.pdbx_strand_id
1 'polypeptide(L)'
;MTPTRTIGLAGLLASTVLTAPALAWAQDAAPSAPTPQDPEAVSTVEDIVVRGRFVPDVKRETSAVANILTEEDIKRSGDSEIGEALARVTGLSIVGDGYVYVRGLGDRYSSIVLDGSTLPSPEPLKRVVPLDLFPTSLVSNAQIQKTYSAQYPGEFGGGLIALSTRAIPNERFLSFGASISAETESTGKEGLYWDAGGKLSNIGIADNSLNLPNFIKIDPSLKSFANNPAMLQGAGRSLRNIWSIDGDKNLPDFGFNLSGAEIIDLSNGIRLGGFVAADYDYQVRNREGVRNSFEVNGGVNDQISPGACDSAGGLSNATGCGFQRTEQEYALNALGAFGIEFNENHELKLTTLLLRKTRQQALIERGLFSADPGLIRSFQRLNWIEQQMNSNQLSGRHVFMLPMALDRLQVDWRAAYSTASRDTPYRREYSYRLEPDNVFRMTPGSDSNRTFFSALEDENTEFGLDFTLNGMIADREITLKAGGLHQERERDFASRRYSFQPAAGVIISPELRSFVPEIIFSPDNIGGDAGYTLRDITDPSDFFDATMEINAAYVSAEVEVIRDLRVTAGVRYEDSEQQVNSFIPLGETGAGDPIAANLAQDFWLPTATATWEFADNMQLRFGYSKTINRPDLRELSNALFLDDDSNTLERGNPNLKIAEIQNYDLRWEWYFGQRQSATIGLFYKSFDNPIERTYQPIGEGFGRSFQNAQEATLKGVEAEIDYTLPMDVWAPNLTWFQDNEVFVVANVTWSDSEVTDAAYTRALQGQSEWLGNLQFGFENPTARRRATLLVNYQGERISDAGIITGSTRLPDVVETPPILLDLVASQTFTVGGRDYDVGAKIENILGEEYERSQSFANGGKGVVEGYKLGTTFSLSLSTTF
;
A
#
# COMPACT_ATOMS: atom_id res chain seq x y z
N MET A 1 30.34 -16.52 -9.03
CA MET A 1 30.69 -15.99 -10.36
C MET A 1 29.42 -15.36 -10.86
N THR A 2 29.23 -14.10 -10.62
CA THR A 2 28.07 -13.32 -11.05
C THR A 2 28.34 -12.79 -12.46
N PRO A 3 27.46 -12.96 -13.42
CA PRO A 3 27.54 -12.24 -14.68
C PRO A 3 27.03 -10.80 -14.47
N THR A 4 27.95 -9.87 -14.64
CA THR A 4 27.69 -8.45 -14.81
C THR A 4 26.77 -8.28 -16.03
N ARG A 5 25.49 -8.01 -15.86
CA ARG A 5 24.60 -7.55 -16.93
C ARG A 5 24.24 -6.09 -16.70
N THR A 6 24.87 -5.29 -17.44
CA THR A 6 24.56 -4.04 -18.14
C THR A 6 23.40 -3.20 -17.60
N ILE A 7 23.72 -2.27 -16.73
CA ILE A 7 23.05 -1.00 -16.59
C ILE A 7 23.30 -0.19 -17.87
N GLY A 8 22.40 -0.27 -18.82
CA GLY A 8 22.61 0.32 -20.15
C GLY A 8 21.40 1.05 -20.77
N LEU A 9 20.22 0.99 -20.15
CA LEU A 9 19.01 1.64 -20.73
C LEU A 9 18.38 2.74 -19.89
N ALA A 10 18.58 2.76 -18.60
CA ALA A 10 17.99 3.81 -17.71
C ALA A 10 18.69 5.17 -17.84
N GLY A 11 19.89 5.23 -18.37
CA GLY A 11 20.64 6.48 -18.56
C GLY A 11 20.27 7.29 -19.80
N LEU A 12 19.54 6.73 -20.76
CA LEU A 12 19.23 7.41 -22.03
C LEU A 12 17.88 8.15 -22.01
N LEU A 13 16.98 7.83 -21.12
CA LEU A 13 15.67 8.48 -21.03
C LEU A 13 15.68 9.74 -20.14
N ALA A 14 16.62 9.86 -19.22
CA ALA A 14 16.74 11.04 -18.36
C ALA A 14 17.41 12.26 -19.03
N SER A 15 18.11 12.06 -20.16
CA SER A 15 18.82 13.16 -20.85
C SER A 15 18.06 13.81 -21.99
N THR A 16 16.87 13.29 -22.37
CA THR A 16 16.07 13.83 -23.48
C THR A 16 14.91 14.71 -23.07
N VAL A 17 14.59 14.83 -21.77
CA VAL A 17 13.46 15.63 -21.29
C VAL A 17 13.84 17.10 -21.01
N LEU A 18 15.11 17.49 -21.07
CA LEU A 18 15.58 18.85 -20.70
C LEU A 18 15.91 19.78 -21.88
N THR A 19 15.53 19.46 -23.11
CA THR A 19 15.63 20.41 -24.23
C THR A 19 14.26 20.76 -24.78
N ALA A 20 13.53 21.62 -24.04
CA ALA A 20 12.37 22.31 -24.58
C ALA A 20 12.84 23.37 -25.61
N PRO A 21 12.26 23.44 -26.82
CA PRO A 21 12.57 24.52 -27.76
C PRO A 21 11.98 25.83 -27.24
N ALA A 22 12.81 26.88 -27.29
CA ALA A 22 12.41 28.22 -26.95
C ALA A 22 11.27 28.69 -27.88
N LEU A 23 10.14 29.08 -27.28
CA LEU A 23 9.00 29.71 -27.94
C LEU A 23 9.43 31.05 -28.46
N ALA A 24 9.49 31.24 -29.78
CA ALA A 24 9.63 32.50 -30.45
C ALA A 24 8.28 33.24 -30.41
N TRP A 25 8.28 34.45 -29.85
CA TRP A 25 7.15 35.36 -29.86
C TRP A 25 6.95 35.94 -31.28
N ALA A 26 5.81 35.68 -31.89
CA ALA A 26 5.39 36.32 -33.11
C ALA A 26 4.60 37.60 -32.76
N GLN A 27 5.01 38.72 -33.35
CA GLN A 27 4.40 40.04 -33.17
C GLN A 27 3.06 40.18 -33.88
N ASP A 28 2.15 40.88 -33.20
CA ASP A 28 0.82 41.29 -33.64
C ASP A 28 0.79 42.01 -35.01
N ALA A 29 -0.19 41.68 -35.83
CA ALA A 29 -0.65 42.49 -36.92
C ALA A 29 -2.03 43.11 -36.58
N ALA A 30 -2.15 44.40 -36.72
CA ALA A 30 -3.27 45.24 -36.36
C ALA A 30 -4.53 45.00 -37.19
N PRO A 31 -5.75 45.28 -36.64
CA PRO A 31 -7.02 44.96 -37.31
C PRO A 31 -7.45 46.05 -38.34
N SER A 32 -7.99 45.63 -39.44
CA SER A 32 -8.65 46.48 -40.44
C SER A 32 -10.13 46.72 -40.09
N ALA A 33 -10.60 47.94 -40.37
CA ALA A 33 -11.89 48.50 -40.02
C ALA A 33 -13.09 47.93 -40.81
N PRO A 34 -14.32 48.08 -40.27
CA PRO A 34 -15.53 47.42 -40.79
C PRO A 34 -16.22 48.21 -41.90
N THR A 35 -16.86 47.50 -42.82
CA THR A 35 -17.80 48.04 -43.83
C THR A 35 -19.25 47.64 -43.47
N PRO A 36 -20.27 48.46 -43.87
CA PRO A 36 -21.55 48.50 -43.17
C PRO A 36 -22.58 47.43 -43.52
N GLN A 37 -23.50 47.25 -42.59
CA GLN A 37 -24.64 46.37 -42.59
C GLN A 37 -25.71 46.78 -43.59
N ASP A 38 -26.41 45.76 -44.08
CA ASP A 38 -27.78 45.82 -44.57
C ASP A 38 -28.62 44.69 -43.89
N PRO A 39 -29.90 44.93 -43.60
CA PRO A 39 -30.66 44.18 -42.60
C PRO A 39 -31.54 43.07 -43.16
N GLU A 40 -31.98 42.20 -42.25
CA GLU A 40 -33.01 41.14 -42.35
C GLU A 40 -32.57 39.79 -42.90
N ALA A 41 -32.13 38.93 -42.04
CA ALA A 41 -32.37 37.50 -42.16
C ALA A 41 -32.79 36.95 -40.79
N VAL A 42 -33.94 36.32 -40.75
CA VAL A 42 -34.57 35.63 -39.65
C VAL A 42 -33.58 34.60 -39.06
N SER A 43 -33.25 34.72 -37.78
CA SER A 43 -32.47 33.75 -37.06
C SER A 43 -33.27 32.47 -36.88
N THR A 44 -32.97 31.47 -37.65
CA THR A 44 -33.20 30.11 -37.25
C THR A 44 -32.23 29.80 -36.14
N VAL A 45 -32.74 29.58 -34.92
CA VAL A 45 -31.99 29.00 -33.81
C VAL A 45 -31.58 27.62 -34.33
N GLU A 46 -30.32 27.45 -34.72
CA GLU A 46 -29.76 26.13 -34.88
C GLU A 46 -29.74 25.53 -33.48
N ASP A 47 -30.54 24.48 -33.30
CA ASP A 47 -30.44 23.61 -32.14
C ASP A 47 -28.98 23.18 -32.05
N ILE A 48 -28.27 23.69 -31.04
CA ILE A 48 -26.97 23.18 -30.67
C ILE A 48 -27.25 21.77 -30.12
N VAL A 49 -27.18 20.78 -30.99
CA VAL A 49 -27.15 19.38 -30.61
C VAL A 49 -25.81 19.18 -29.90
N VAL A 50 -25.81 19.36 -28.60
CA VAL A 50 -24.71 18.89 -27.73
C VAL A 50 -24.71 17.38 -27.88
N ARG A 51 -23.90 16.85 -28.79
CA ARG A 51 -23.56 15.43 -28.78
C ARG A 51 -22.67 15.18 -27.57
N GLY A 52 -23.28 15.17 -26.38
CA GLY A 52 -22.66 14.54 -25.21
C GLY A 52 -22.40 13.08 -25.58
N ARG A 53 -21.15 12.62 -25.52
CA ARG A 53 -20.91 11.17 -25.45
C ARG A 53 -21.77 10.70 -24.28
N PHE A 54 -22.73 9.81 -24.55
CA PHE A 54 -23.41 9.06 -23.50
C PHE A 54 -22.30 8.30 -22.76
N VAL A 55 -21.99 8.71 -21.55
CA VAL A 55 -21.12 7.96 -20.63
C VAL A 55 -22.06 7.00 -19.93
N PRO A 56 -22.00 5.71 -20.24
CA PRO A 56 -22.82 4.70 -19.57
C PRO A 56 -22.58 4.81 -18.05
N ASP A 57 -23.61 4.59 -17.25
CA ASP A 57 -23.42 4.37 -15.82
C ASP A 57 -22.73 3.00 -15.65
N VAL A 58 -21.40 3.03 -15.60
CA VAL A 58 -20.56 1.83 -15.57
C VAL A 58 -20.94 0.94 -14.38
N LYS A 59 -21.40 1.53 -13.26
CA LYS A 59 -21.88 0.79 -12.07
C LYS A 59 -23.15 0.01 -12.38
N ARG A 60 -24.05 0.54 -13.22
CA ARG A 60 -25.29 -0.11 -13.62
C ARG A 60 -25.09 -1.13 -14.73
N GLU A 61 -24.17 -0.87 -15.65
CA GLU A 61 -24.01 -1.70 -16.87
C GLU A 61 -23.11 -2.93 -16.65
N THR A 62 -22.24 -2.94 -15.64
CA THR A 62 -21.40 -4.12 -15.36
C THR A 62 -22.25 -5.33 -14.96
N SER A 63 -21.90 -6.52 -15.42
CA SER A 63 -22.52 -7.79 -15.00
C SER A 63 -22.08 -8.25 -13.60
N ALA A 64 -21.04 -7.63 -13.04
CA ALA A 64 -20.44 -7.99 -11.76
C ALA A 64 -20.83 -7.00 -10.63
N VAL A 65 -20.79 -7.45 -9.38
CA VAL A 65 -20.89 -6.55 -8.21
C VAL A 65 -19.58 -5.77 -8.11
N ALA A 66 -19.63 -4.49 -8.45
CA ALA A 66 -18.48 -3.59 -8.36
C ALA A 66 -18.85 -2.24 -7.74
N ASN A 67 -17.89 -1.61 -7.12
CA ASN A 67 -17.92 -0.18 -6.76
C ASN A 67 -16.89 0.55 -7.62
N ILE A 68 -17.19 1.79 -7.99
CA ILE A 68 -16.29 2.63 -8.78
C ILE A 68 -16.05 3.90 -8.00
N LEU A 69 -14.79 4.18 -7.74
CA LEU A 69 -14.32 5.43 -7.15
C LEU A 69 -13.87 6.33 -8.30
N THR A 70 -14.62 7.38 -8.56
CA THR A 70 -14.33 8.34 -9.62
C THR A 70 -13.44 9.48 -9.15
N GLU A 71 -12.84 10.22 -10.08
CA GLU A 71 -12.08 11.44 -9.75
C GLU A 71 -12.92 12.46 -8.95
N GLU A 72 -14.24 12.50 -9.20
CA GLU A 72 -15.14 13.40 -8.49
C GLU A 72 -15.36 12.96 -7.04
N ASP A 73 -15.48 11.66 -6.79
CA ASP A 73 -15.59 11.10 -5.44
C ASP A 73 -14.31 11.37 -4.63
N ILE A 74 -13.13 11.20 -5.25
CA ILE A 74 -11.83 11.55 -4.67
C ILE A 74 -11.75 13.04 -4.32
N LYS A 75 -12.16 13.91 -5.26
CA LYS A 75 -12.20 15.35 -5.00
C LYS A 75 -13.18 15.73 -3.88
N ARG A 76 -14.24 14.96 -3.67
CA ARG A 76 -15.26 15.18 -2.64
C ARG A 76 -14.72 14.82 -1.26
N SER A 77 -13.94 13.76 -1.13
CA SER A 77 -13.31 13.34 0.12
C SER A 77 -12.02 14.12 0.43
N GLY A 78 -11.36 14.68 -0.60
CA GLY A 78 -10.10 15.43 -0.45
C GLY A 78 -8.92 14.56 -0.03
N ASP A 79 -8.97 13.27 -0.32
CA ASP A 79 -7.91 12.32 0.02
C ASP A 79 -6.72 12.50 -0.92
N SER A 80 -5.51 12.45 -0.38
CA SER A 80 -4.25 12.61 -1.12
C SER A 80 -3.75 11.30 -1.71
N GLU A 81 -4.07 10.19 -1.06
CA GLU A 81 -3.65 8.84 -1.43
C GLU A 81 -4.84 7.97 -1.81
N ILE A 82 -4.63 7.04 -2.73
CA ILE A 82 -5.69 6.12 -3.17
C ILE A 82 -6.15 5.21 -2.03
N GLY A 83 -5.25 4.82 -1.12
CA GLY A 83 -5.58 4.06 0.07
C GLY A 83 -6.68 4.73 0.89
N GLU A 84 -6.51 5.99 1.28
CA GLU A 84 -7.50 6.76 2.05
C GLU A 84 -8.86 6.85 1.33
N ALA A 85 -8.83 7.15 0.03
CA ALA A 85 -10.04 7.25 -0.77
C ALA A 85 -10.83 5.92 -0.83
N LEU A 86 -10.12 4.79 -0.91
CA LEU A 86 -10.71 3.45 -0.91
C LEU A 86 -11.31 3.05 0.44
N ALA A 87 -10.81 3.58 1.56
CA ALA A 87 -11.40 3.33 2.88
C ALA A 87 -12.85 3.79 2.99
N ARG A 88 -13.28 4.70 2.09
CA ARG A 88 -14.64 5.24 2.05
C ARG A 88 -15.60 4.41 1.21
N VAL A 89 -15.09 3.41 0.50
CA VAL A 89 -15.90 2.49 -0.32
C VAL A 89 -16.50 1.40 0.57
N THR A 90 -17.76 1.05 0.29
CA THR A 90 -18.51 0.01 1.04
C THR A 90 -17.70 -1.28 1.18
N GLY A 91 -17.61 -1.79 2.41
CA GLY A 91 -16.93 -3.07 2.70
C GLY A 91 -15.42 -3.04 2.57
N LEU A 92 -14.81 -1.86 2.48
CA LEU A 92 -13.36 -1.69 2.50
C LEU A 92 -12.90 -1.07 3.81
N SER A 93 -11.70 -1.45 4.25
CA SER A 93 -11.00 -0.83 5.37
C SER A 93 -9.51 -0.73 5.05
N ILE A 94 -8.83 0.24 5.65
CA ILE A 94 -7.38 0.40 5.53
C ILE A 94 -6.72 -0.10 6.80
N VAL A 95 -5.60 -0.78 6.65
CA VAL A 95 -4.81 -1.35 7.74
C VAL A 95 -3.34 -1.00 7.53
N GLY A 96 -2.70 -0.46 8.56
CA GLY A 96 -1.29 -0.04 8.47
C GLY A 96 -1.04 0.96 7.34
N ASP A 97 0.08 0.81 6.66
CA ASP A 97 0.55 1.71 5.60
C ASP A 97 -0.19 1.46 4.25
N GLY A 98 -1.51 1.73 4.21
CA GLY A 98 -2.27 1.72 2.95
C GLY A 98 -2.71 0.34 2.44
N TYR A 99 -2.73 -0.71 3.26
CA TYR A 99 -3.24 -2.02 2.86
C TYR A 99 -4.75 -2.09 2.90
N VAL A 100 -5.36 -2.37 1.76
CA VAL A 100 -6.82 -2.44 1.64
C VAL A 100 -7.32 -3.85 1.96
N TYR A 101 -8.22 -3.94 2.93
CA TYR A 101 -8.97 -5.13 3.29
C TYR A 101 -10.35 -5.06 2.70
N VAL A 102 -10.75 -6.07 1.94
CA VAL A 102 -12.07 -6.13 1.30
C VAL A 102 -12.96 -7.10 2.08
N ARG A 103 -14.11 -6.60 2.58
CA ARG A 103 -15.05 -7.38 3.42
C ARG A 103 -14.41 -7.93 4.69
N GLY A 104 -13.41 -7.20 5.23
CA GLY A 104 -12.65 -7.62 6.39
C GLY A 104 -11.59 -8.69 6.12
N LEU A 105 -11.46 -9.20 4.89
CA LEU A 105 -10.38 -10.11 4.52
C LEU A 105 -9.08 -9.35 4.33
N GLY A 106 -8.01 -9.84 4.93
CA GLY A 106 -6.68 -9.26 4.86
C GLY A 106 -6.14 -9.06 3.44
N ASP A 107 -5.11 -8.24 3.34
CA ASP A 107 -4.45 -7.87 2.08
C ASP A 107 -4.10 -9.10 1.20
N ARG A 108 -3.72 -10.22 1.79
CA ARG A 108 -3.42 -11.47 1.09
C ARG A 108 -4.56 -11.99 0.20
N TYR A 109 -5.81 -11.69 0.55
CA TYR A 109 -7.01 -12.14 -0.17
C TYR A 109 -7.49 -11.15 -1.23
N SER A 110 -6.80 -10.02 -1.40
CA SER A 110 -7.10 -9.00 -2.41
C SER A 110 -6.04 -8.98 -3.49
N SER A 111 -6.41 -8.57 -4.70
CA SER A 111 -5.48 -8.35 -5.81
C SER A 111 -5.55 -6.91 -6.27
N ILE A 112 -4.41 -6.36 -6.68
CA ILE A 112 -4.31 -5.00 -7.22
C ILE A 112 -3.73 -5.09 -8.62
N VAL A 113 -4.38 -4.45 -9.58
CA VAL A 113 -3.88 -4.31 -10.95
C VAL A 113 -3.86 -2.85 -11.35
N LEU A 114 -2.86 -2.46 -12.14
CA LEU A 114 -2.73 -1.14 -12.74
C LEU A 114 -2.85 -1.27 -14.26
N ASP A 115 -3.83 -0.60 -14.85
CA ASP A 115 -4.15 -0.73 -16.29
C ASP A 115 -4.26 -2.20 -16.75
N GLY A 116 -4.74 -3.09 -15.86
CA GLY A 116 -4.95 -4.51 -16.11
C GLY A 116 -3.77 -5.45 -15.82
N SER A 117 -2.58 -4.93 -15.49
CA SER A 117 -1.41 -5.74 -15.14
C SER A 117 -1.15 -5.77 -13.64
N THR A 118 -0.65 -6.89 -13.14
CA THR A 118 -0.28 -7.08 -11.74
C THR A 118 1.00 -6.33 -11.39
N LEU A 119 1.10 -5.85 -10.15
CA LEU A 119 2.25 -5.09 -9.66
C LEU A 119 3.06 -5.90 -8.65
N PRO A 120 4.41 -5.86 -8.70
CA PRO A 120 5.25 -6.38 -7.63
C PRO A 120 5.16 -5.49 -6.37
N SER A 121 5.43 -6.07 -5.21
CA SER A 121 5.40 -5.34 -3.93
C SER A 121 6.82 -5.01 -3.45
N PRO A 122 7.11 -3.73 -3.07
CA PRO A 122 8.38 -3.39 -2.43
C PRO A 122 8.42 -3.81 -0.96
N GLU A 123 7.34 -4.35 -0.41
CA GLU A 123 7.27 -4.80 0.98
C GLU A 123 7.65 -6.28 1.11
N PRO A 124 8.68 -6.61 1.94
CA PRO A 124 9.11 -7.99 2.09
C PRO A 124 8.08 -8.87 2.81
N LEU A 125 7.20 -8.28 3.63
CA LEU A 125 6.22 -8.98 4.46
C LEU A 125 4.79 -8.94 3.90
N LYS A 126 4.60 -8.29 2.75
CA LYS A 126 3.29 -8.07 2.14
C LYS A 126 3.29 -8.45 0.68
N ARG A 127 2.24 -9.14 0.29
CA ARG A 127 2.03 -9.61 -1.07
C ARG A 127 1.63 -8.49 -2.03
N VAL A 128 0.73 -7.64 -1.58
CA VAL A 128 0.18 -6.54 -2.39
C VAL A 128 0.98 -5.27 -2.18
N VAL A 129 1.04 -4.46 -3.22
CA VAL A 129 1.64 -3.13 -3.12
C VAL A 129 0.80 -2.25 -2.18
N PRO A 130 1.41 -1.51 -1.26
CA PRO A 130 0.68 -0.60 -0.39
C PRO A 130 0.12 0.58 -1.21
N LEU A 131 -1.15 0.93 -0.99
CA LEU A 131 -1.85 1.93 -1.80
C LEU A 131 -1.63 3.38 -1.33
N ASP A 132 -0.93 3.57 -0.22
CA ASP A 132 -0.36 4.85 0.21
C ASP A 132 0.83 5.31 -0.67
N LEU A 133 1.38 4.41 -1.50
CA LEU A 133 2.36 4.79 -2.53
C LEU A 133 1.71 5.49 -3.74
N PHE A 134 0.38 5.41 -3.90
CA PHE A 134 -0.31 5.93 -5.08
C PHE A 134 -1.03 7.25 -4.78
N PRO A 135 -0.46 8.40 -5.18
CA PRO A 135 -1.17 9.67 -5.11
C PRO A 135 -2.44 9.65 -5.96
N THR A 136 -3.50 10.24 -5.45
CA THR A 136 -4.77 10.36 -6.19
C THR A 136 -4.63 11.14 -7.50
N SER A 137 -3.62 12.00 -7.60
CA SER A 137 -3.31 12.79 -8.81
C SER A 137 -2.92 11.94 -10.02
N LEU A 138 -2.41 10.72 -9.81
CA LEU A 138 -1.91 9.81 -10.86
C LEU A 138 -2.99 8.84 -11.37
N VAL A 139 -4.08 8.66 -10.62
CA VAL A 139 -5.14 7.68 -10.89
C VAL A 139 -6.38 8.40 -11.41
N SER A 140 -6.97 7.89 -12.48
CA SER A 140 -8.22 8.44 -13.04
C SER A 140 -9.47 7.85 -12.38
N ASN A 141 -9.42 6.57 -12.03
CA ASN A 141 -10.47 5.87 -11.30
C ASN A 141 -9.92 4.60 -10.67
N ALA A 142 -10.62 4.11 -9.66
CA ALA A 142 -10.41 2.79 -9.08
C ALA A 142 -11.71 1.99 -9.13
N GLN A 143 -11.66 0.81 -9.74
CA GLN A 143 -12.77 -0.14 -9.76
C GLN A 143 -12.52 -1.24 -8.73
N ILE A 144 -13.44 -1.41 -7.80
CA ILE A 144 -13.40 -2.44 -6.78
C ILE A 144 -14.38 -3.53 -7.17
N GLN A 145 -13.83 -4.61 -7.73
CA GLN A 145 -14.59 -5.77 -8.17
C GLN A 145 -14.78 -6.72 -6.99
N LYS A 146 -16.04 -7.00 -6.61
CA LYS A 146 -16.38 -7.87 -5.48
C LYS A 146 -16.90 -9.25 -5.91
N THR A 147 -17.31 -9.40 -7.17
CA THR A 147 -17.68 -10.68 -7.80
C THR A 147 -16.63 -11.02 -8.85
N TYR A 148 -16.13 -12.25 -8.84
CA TYR A 148 -15.08 -12.69 -9.75
C TYR A 148 -15.58 -12.83 -11.20
N SER A 149 -14.73 -12.45 -12.14
CA SER A 149 -14.90 -12.68 -13.59
C SER A 149 -13.68 -13.39 -14.16
N ALA A 150 -13.88 -14.32 -15.10
CA ALA A 150 -12.83 -15.19 -15.62
C ALA A 150 -11.64 -14.47 -16.27
N GLN A 151 -11.81 -13.23 -16.71
CA GLN A 151 -10.75 -12.38 -17.28
C GLN A 151 -9.70 -11.92 -16.26
N TYR A 152 -10.03 -11.95 -14.97
CA TYR A 152 -9.13 -11.52 -13.89
C TYR A 152 -8.29 -12.67 -13.36
N PRO A 153 -7.14 -12.40 -12.70
CA PRO A 153 -6.35 -13.42 -12.03
C PRO A 153 -7.19 -14.26 -11.07
N GLY A 154 -6.86 -15.56 -10.95
CA GLY A 154 -7.58 -16.50 -10.09
C GLY A 154 -7.45 -16.22 -8.59
N GLU A 155 -6.51 -15.41 -8.21
CA GLU A 155 -6.29 -14.96 -6.84
C GLU A 155 -7.29 -13.88 -6.42
N PHE A 156 -8.46 -14.33 -5.96
CA PHE A 156 -9.59 -13.47 -5.65
C PHE A 156 -10.34 -13.98 -4.41
N GLY A 157 -9.86 -13.62 -3.22
CA GLY A 157 -10.52 -13.96 -1.96
C GLY A 157 -11.49 -12.87 -1.49
N GLY A 158 -11.02 -11.66 -1.30
CA GLY A 158 -11.80 -10.47 -0.91
C GLY A 158 -12.41 -9.77 -2.13
N GLY A 159 -11.55 -9.35 -3.05
CA GLY A 159 -11.89 -8.62 -4.27
C GLY A 159 -10.66 -8.25 -5.08
N LEU A 160 -10.89 -7.58 -6.21
CA LEU A 160 -9.86 -7.01 -7.06
C LEU A 160 -10.01 -5.48 -7.09
N ILE A 161 -8.90 -4.78 -6.91
CA ILE A 161 -8.80 -3.33 -7.06
C ILE A 161 -8.08 -3.05 -8.38
N ALA A 162 -8.83 -2.55 -9.36
CA ALA A 162 -8.28 -2.17 -10.65
C ALA A 162 -8.10 -0.65 -10.69
N LEU A 163 -6.85 -0.23 -10.65
CA LEU A 163 -6.46 1.16 -10.81
C LEU A 163 -6.27 1.48 -12.29
N SER A 164 -6.79 2.61 -12.73
CA SER A 164 -6.59 3.10 -14.08
C SER A 164 -5.79 4.40 -14.05
N THR A 165 -4.71 4.46 -14.83
CA THR A 165 -3.96 5.70 -14.99
C THR A 165 -4.68 6.65 -15.93
N ARG A 166 -4.37 7.96 -15.83
CA ARG A 166 -4.89 8.92 -16.78
C ARG A 166 -4.45 8.55 -18.19
N ALA A 167 -5.44 8.39 -19.06
CA ALA A 167 -5.23 8.09 -20.46
C ALA A 167 -4.86 9.36 -21.25
N ILE A 168 -4.96 9.31 -22.58
CA ILE A 168 -4.84 10.48 -23.44
C ILE A 168 -5.91 11.49 -23.01
N PRO A 169 -5.52 12.72 -22.61
CA PRO A 169 -6.44 13.74 -22.14
C PRO A 169 -7.34 14.23 -23.29
N ASN A 170 -8.50 14.79 -22.93
CA ASN A 170 -9.40 15.39 -23.93
C ASN A 170 -9.02 16.83 -24.26
N GLU A 171 -8.24 17.48 -23.41
CA GLU A 171 -7.83 18.89 -23.54
C GLU A 171 -6.41 19.10 -23.02
N ARG A 172 -5.80 20.17 -23.51
CA ARG A 172 -4.47 20.63 -23.07
C ARG A 172 -4.61 21.30 -21.72
N PHE A 173 -3.71 21.03 -20.81
CA PHE A 173 -3.62 21.76 -19.56
C PHE A 173 -2.22 21.66 -18.95
N LEU A 174 -1.93 22.59 -18.05
CA LEU A 174 -0.81 22.56 -17.12
C LEU A 174 -1.35 22.89 -15.72
N SER A 175 -1.19 22.03 -14.76
CA SER A 175 -1.65 22.22 -13.38
C SER A 175 -0.48 22.19 -12.43
N PHE A 176 -0.51 23.07 -11.44
CA PHE A 176 0.43 23.12 -10.32
C PHE A 176 -0.33 23.19 -9.01
N GLY A 177 0.09 22.44 -8.02
CA GLY A 177 -0.46 22.45 -6.67
C GLY A 177 0.63 22.46 -5.61
N ALA A 178 0.29 23.00 -4.44
CA ALA A 178 1.11 22.97 -3.24
C ALA A 178 0.23 22.79 -2.02
N SER A 179 0.73 22.07 -1.02
CA SER A 179 0.06 21.82 0.26
C SER A 179 1.01 22.05 1.43
N ILE A 180 0.42 22.37 2.58
CA ILE A 180 1.11 22.44 3.86
C ILE A 180 0.18 21.86 4.93
N SER A 181 0.75 21.05 5.84
CA SER A 181 -0.01 20.43 6.92
C SER A 181 0.72 20.52 8.25
N ALA A 182 -0.05 20.49 9.33
CA ALA A 182 0.46 20.48 10.69
C ALA A 182 -0.30 19.46 11.54
N GLU A 183 0.42 18.54 12.18
CA GLU A 183 -0.13 17.51 13.05
C GLU A 183 0.21 17.80 14.52
N THR A 184 -0.78 17.70 15.41
CA THR A 184 -0.68 18.15 16.80
C THR A 184 0.35 17.41 17.65
N GLU A 185 0.66 16.16 17.34
CA GLU A 185 1.67 15.36 18.07
C GLU A 185 3.07 15.48 17.47
N SER A 186 3.22 16.04 16.26
CA SER A 186 4.49 16.12 15.53
C SER A 186 4.97 17.53 15.27
N THR A 187 4.19 18.36 14.60
CA THR A 187 4.65 19.66 14.08
C THR A 187 5.07 20.64 15.20
N GLY A 188 6.30 21.12 15.13
CA GLY A 188 6.87 22.05 16.09
C GLY A 188 7.26 21.44 17.43
N LYS A 189 6.99 20.14 17.64
CA LYS A 189 7.49 19.35 18.80
C LYS A 189 8.90 18.85 18.52
N GLU A 190 9.60 18.46 19.57
CA GLU A 190 10.91 17.83 19.49
C GLU A 190 10.75 16.40 18.95
N GLY A 191 11.47 16.10 17.89
CA GLY A 191 11.57 14.77 17.29
C GLY A 191 12.94 14.17 17.47
N LEU A 192 13.06 12.88 17.16
CA LEU A 192 14.32 12.14 17.19
C LEU A 192 14.94 12.14 15.80
N TYR A 193 16.17 12.60 15.69
CA TYR A 193 16.88 12.74 14.41
C TYR A 193 18.25 12.08 14.46
N TRP A 194 18.80 11.76 13.31
CA TRP A 194 20.17 11.34 13.12
C TRP A 194 20.70 11.82 11.78
N ASP A 195 22.01 12.07 11.70
CA ASP A 195 22.64 12.60 10.49
C ASP A 195 22.85 11.50 9.44
N ALA A 196 21.93 11.37 8.50
CA ALA A 196 22.09 10.47 7.36
C ALA A 196 23.25 10.87 6.43
N GLY A 197 23.76 12.12 6.54
CA GLY A 197 24.80 12.70 5.70
C GLY A 197 24.34 12.85 4.24
N GLY A 198 25.21 13.45 3.43
CA GLY A 198 24.87 13.71 2.03
C GLY A 198 24.07 15.02 1.87
N LYS A 199 24.17 15.59 0.66
CA LYS A 199 23.45 16.86 0.34
C LYS A 199 21.97 16.62 0.01
N LEU A 200 21.63 15.43 -0.41
CA LEU A 200 20.29 15.07 -0.88
C LEU A 200 19.49 14.24 0.14
N SER A 201 20.05 13.89 1.30
CA SER A 201 19.34 13.17 2.34
C SER A 201 18.13 13.94 2.87
N ASN A 202 18.19 15.29 2.90
CA ASN A 202 17.09 16.14 3.31
C ASN A 202 15.90 16.18 2.33
N ILE A 203 16.01 15.51 1.19
CA ILE A 203 14.93 15.32 0.22
C ILE A 203 14.71 13.83 -0.07
N GLY A 204 15.12 12.95 0.85
CA GLY A 204 14.88 11.51 0.76
C GLY A 204 15.79 10.74 -0.19
N ILE A 205 16.95 11.28 -0.58
CA ILE A 205 17.89 10.58 -1.47
C ILE A 205 19.19 10.29 -0.73
N ALA A 206 19.45 9.01 -0.46
CA ALA A 206 20.70 8.56 0.16
C ALA A 206 21.88 8.76 -0.78
N ASP A 207 23.01 9.08 -0.21
CA ASP A 207 24.27 8.98 -0.94
C ASP A 207 24.92 7.58 -0.70
N ASN A 208 25.94 7.27 -1.47
CA ASN A 208 26.62 5.98 -1.37
C ASN A 208 27.35 5.74 -0.01
N SER A 209 27.39 6.76 0.87
CA SER A 209 28.06 6.63 2.18
C SER A 209 27.24 5.80 3.17
N LEU A 210 25.94 5.62 2.95
CA LEU A 210 25.08 4.74 3.75
C LEU A 210 25.25 3.26 3.36
N ASN A 211 25.68 2.97 2.17
CA ASN A 211 25.80 1.61 1.64
C ASN A 211 26.92 0.81 2.34
N LEU A 212 26.86 -0.52 2.21
CA LEU A 212 27.91 -1.40 2.64
C LEU A 212 29.27 -0.96 2.03
N PRO A 213 30.31 -0.69 2.84
CA PRO A 213 31.57 -0.18 2.34
C PRO A 213 32.24 -1.11 1.34
N ASN A 214 32.87 -0.53 0.30
CA ASN A 214 33.57 -1.31 -0.73
C ASN A 214 34.65 -2.23 -0.16
N PHE A 215 35.27 -1.86 0.96
CA PHE A 215 36.23 -2.71 1.63
C PHE A 215 35.61 -4.02 2.13
N ILE A 216 34.41 -3.96 2.71
CA ILE A 216 33.66 -5.14 3.17
C ILE A 216 33.06 -5.92 1.98
N LYS A 217 32.69 -5.25 0.89
CA LYS A 217 32.21 -5.92 -0.34
C LYS A 217 33.23 -6.88 -0.97
N ILE A 218 34.54 -6.79 -0.63
CA ILE A 218 35.57 -7.75 -1.09
C ILE A 218 35.25 -9.15 -0.55
N ASP A 219 34.87 -9.27 0.71
CA ASP A 219 34.36 -10.48 1.34
C ASP A 219 33.35 -10.12 2.43
N PRO A 220 32.05 -10.05 2.08
CA PRO A 220 31.01 -9.69 3.03
C PRO A 220 30.89 -10.64 4.23
N SER A 221 31.34 -11.88 4.08
CA SER A 221 31.35 -12.86 5.18
C SER A 221 32.52 -12.69 6.16
N LEU A 222 33.46 -11.80 5.86
CA LEU A 222 34.71 -11.57 6.59
C LEU A 222 35.58 -12.82 6.80
N LYS A 223 35.25 -13.95 6.15
CA LYS A 223 35.96 -15.24 6.36
C LYS A 223 37.42 -15.17 5.89
N SER A 224 37.68 -14.51 4.76
CA SER A 224 39.05 -14.32 4.23
C SER A 224 39.85 -13.35 5.12
N PHE A 225 39.20 -12.51 5.91
CA PHE A 225 39.83 -11.56 6.83
C PHE A 225 40.12 -12.17 8.20
N ALA A 226 39.50 -13.31 8.55
CA ALA A 226 39.49 -13.88 9.90
C ALA A 226 40.90 -14.09 10.52
N ASN A 227 41.89 -14.44 9.67
CA ASN A 227 43.28 -14.67 10.08
C ASN A 227 44.20 -13.45 9.85
N ASN A 228 43.63 -12.29 9.50
CA ASN A 228 44.37 -11.06 9.26
C ASN A 228 43.80 -9.90 10.08
N PRO A 229 44.37 -9.62 11.29
CA PRO A 229 43.85 -8.56 12.16
C PRO A 229 43.79 -7.17 11.50
N ALA A 230 44.71 -6.87 10.58
CA ALA A 230 44.74 -5.57 9.91
C ALA A 230 43.56 -5.46 8.92
N MET A 231 43.17 -6.54 8.25
CA MET A 231 41.98 -6.56 7.36
C MET A 231 40.69 -6.44 8.18
N LEU A 232 40.56 -7.14 9.30
CA LEU A 232 39.40 -7.00 10.20
C LEU A 232 39.29 -5.59 10.78
N GLN A 233 40.41 -4.99 11.13
CA GLN A 233 40.46 -3.60 11.59
C GLN A 233 40.05 -2.65 10.47
N GLY A 234 40.58 -2.86 9.26
CA GLY A 234 40.20 -2.11 8.07
C GLY A 234 38.69 -2.20 7.79
N ALA A 235 38.11 -3.40 7.89
CA ALA A 235 36.67 -3.61 7.72
C ALA A 235 35.85 -2.84 8.76
N GLY A 236 36.20 -2.96 10.06
CA GLY A 236 35.52 -2.23 11.12
C GLY A 236 35.61 -0.71 10.98
N ARG A 237 36.79 -0.20 10.60
CA ARG A 237 37.01 1.25 10.39
C ARG A 237 36.37 1.79 9.12
N SER A 238 36.05 0.92 8.16
CA SER A 238 35.37 1.31 6.92
C SER A 238 33.86 1.57 7.12
N LEU A 239 33.26 0.99 8.16
CA LEU A 239 31.87 1.25 8.51
C LEU A 239 31.69 2.70 8.96
N ARG A 240 30.64 3.35 8.48
CA ARG A 240 30.30 4.69 8.91
C ARG A 240 29.90 4.67 10.39
N ASN A 241 30.56 5.51 11.20
CA ASN A 241 30.41 5.54 12.65
C ASN A 241 29.39 6.62 13.07
N ILE A 242 28.12 6.43 12.70
CA ILE A 242 26.98 7.28 13.10
C ILE A 242 25.97 6.41 13.84
N TRP A 243 25.69 6.78 15.09
CA TRP A 243 24.83 6.03 15.99
C TRP A 243 23.94 6.94 16.84
N SER A 244 24.35 8.20 17.04
CA SER A 244 23.65 9.12 17.94
C SER A 244 22.32 9.56 17.39
N ILE A 245 21.35 9.67 18.28
CA ILE A 245 20.06 10.28 18.05
C ILE A 245 20.09 11.65 18.73
N ASP A 246 19.82 12.68 17.96
CA ASP A 246 19.72 14.07 18.40
C ASP A 246 18.26 14.52 18.45
N GLY A 247 17.96 15.54 19.27
CA GLY A 247 16.65 16.17 19.30
C GLY A 247 16.63 17.41 18.39
N ASP A 248 15.61 17.53 17.54
CA ASP A 248 15.34 18.76 16.79
C ASP A 248 13.82 18.95 16.61
N LYS A 249 13.41 20.16 16.24
CA LYS A 249 12.00 20.47 16.02
C LYS A 249 11.52 20.01 14.66
N ASN A 250 10.42 19.29 14.66
CA ASN A 250 9.77 18.86 13.44
C ASN A 250 9.23 20.05 12.63
N LEU A 251 9.48 20.02 11.34
CA LEU A 251 8.89 20.94 10.37
C LEU A 251 7.42 20.60 10.10
N PRO A 252 6.61 21.53 9.61
CA PRO A 252 5.33 21.21 8.99
C PRO A 252 5.51 20.27 7.80
N ASP A 253 4.52 19.43 7.54
CA ASP A 253 4.47 18.63 6.32
C ASP A 253 4.19 19.53 5.11
N PHE A 254 4.69 19.17 3.94
CA PHE A 254 4.44 19.93 2.72
C PHE A 254 4.50 19.04 1.48
N GLY A 255 3.75 19.43 0.45
CA GLY A 255 3.70 18.71 -0.81
C GLY A 255 3.64 19.66 -2.02
N PHE A 256 4.09 19.15 -3.17
CA PHE A 256 4.02 19.82 -4.47
C PHE A 256 3.61 18.81 -5.53
N ASN A 257 2.67 19.21 -6.39
CA ASN A 257 2.31 18.43 -7.55
C ASN A 257 2.35 19.26 -8.83
N LEU A 258 2.75 18.64 -9.93
CA LEU A 258 2.79 19.21 -11.26
C LEU A 258 2.21 18.20 -12.22
N SER A 259 1.23 18.59 -13.04
CA SER A 259 0.74 17.74 -14.12
C SER A 259 0.47 18.56 -15.37
N GLY A 260 0.59 17.91 -16.51
CA GLY A 260 0.34 18.55 -17.78
C GLY A 260 -0.03 17.57 -18.88
N ALA A 261 -0.79 18.05 -19.84
CA ALA A 261 -1.29 17.27 -20.94
C ALA A 261 -1.18 18.06 -22.26
N GLU A 262 -0.84 17.34 -23.31
CA GLU A 262 -0.77 17.87 -24.68
C GLU A 262 -1.43 16.91 -25.64
N ILE A 263 -2.15 17.49 -26.63
CA ILE A 263 -2.83 16.76 -27.70
C ILE A 263 -2.45 17.37 -29.03
N ILE A 264 -2.14 16.53 -29.98
CA ILE A 264 -1.78 16.93 -31.35
C ILE A 264 -2.65 16.12 -32.33
N ASP A 265 -3.60 16.79 -32.98
CA ASP A 265 -4.39 16.21 -34.06
C ASP A 265 -3.64 16.40 -35.39
N LEU A 266 -3.31 15.30 -36.03
CA LEU A 266 -2.65 15.29 -37.34
C LEU A 266 -3.69 15.29 -38.47
N SER A 267 -3.33 15.87 -39.61
CA SER A 267 -4.22 16.07 -40.76
C SER A 267 -4.78 14.77 -41.39
N ASN A 268 -4.26 13.62 -41.02
CA ASN A 268 -4.69 12.29 -41.51
C ASN A 268 -5.62 11.55 -40.52
N GLY A 269 -6.13 12.24 -39.49
CA GLY A 269 -7.03 11.66 -38.48
C GLY A 269 -6.32 10.93 -37.35
N ILE A 270 -5.00 10.94 -37.31
CA ILE A 270 -4.21 10.42 -36.18
C ILE A 270 -4.18 11.48 -35.08
N ARG A 271 -4.50 11.06 -33.85
CA ARG A 271 -4.33 11.86 -32.64
C ARG A 271 -3.16 11.33 -31.83
N LEU A 272 -2.26 12.23 -31.43
CA LEU A 272 -1.19 11.97 -30.46
C LEU A 272 -1.57 12.64 -29.16
N GLY A 273 -1.47 11.93 -28.07
CA GLY A 273 -1.69 12.47 -26.72
C GLY A 273 -0.54 12.17 -25.81
N GLY A 274 -0.29 13.07 -24.87
CA GLY A 274 0.68 12.86 -23.81
C GLY A 274 0.18 13.48 -22.51
N PHE A 275 0.38 12.74 -21.42
CA PHE A 275 0.13 13.19 -20.06
C PHE A 275 1.38 12.93 -19.23
N VAL A 276 1.79 13.90 -18.43
CA VAL A 276 2.86 13.75 -17.45
C VAL A 276 2.40 14.32 -16.12
N ALA A 277 2.74 13.63 -15.04
CA ALA A 277 2.52 14.11 -13.69
C ALA A 277 3.72 13.76 -12.81
N ALA A 278 4.01 14.63 -11.85
CA ALA A 278 5.02 14.41 -10.82
C ALA A 278 4.52 15.02 -9.51
N ASP A 279 4.88 14.39 -8.43
CA ASP A 279 4.47 14.76 -7.10
C ASP A 279 5.60 14.50 -6.11
N TYR A 280 5.73 15.38 -5.12
CA TYR A 280 6.69 15.27 -4.04
C TYR A 280 6.02 15.65 -2.73
N ASP A 281 6.09 14.75 -1.74
CA ASP A 281 5.55 14.96 -0.40
C ASP A 281 6.60 14.69 0.67
N TYR A 282 6.57 15.51 1.71
CA TYR A 282 7.32 15.36 2.94
C TYR A 282 6.38 15.32 4.12
N GLN A 283 6.53 14.31 4.96
CA GLN A 283 5.78 14.16 6.20
C GLN A 283 6.70 13.84 7.36
N VAL A 284 6.30 14.24 8.58
CA VAL A 284 6.97 13.84 9.81
C VAL A 284 5.98 13.43 10.88
N ARG A 285 6.22 12.26 11.48
CA ARG A 285 5.34 11.69 12.52
C ARG A 285 6.13 11.34 13.77
N ASN A 286 5.71 11.92 14.89
CA ASN A 286 6.13 11.47 16.21
C ASN A 286 5.09 10.49 16.74
N ARG A 287 5.58 9.41 17.34
CA ARG A 287 4.75 8.47 18.09
C ARG A 287 5.42 8.23 19.45
N GLU A 288 4.66 8.48 20.51
CA GLU A 288 5.08 8.23 21.89
C GLU A 288 4.02 7.37 22.56
N GLY A 289 4.47 6.29 23.22
CA GLY A 289 3.51 5.34 23.75
C GLY A 289 4.13 4.19 24.53
N VAL A 290 3.38 3.11 24.60
CA VAL A 290 3.74 1.89 25.33
C VAL A 290 3.82 0.71 24.37
N ARG A 291 4.73 -0.24 24.67
CA ARG A 291 4.85 -1.51 23.96
C ARG A 291 5.19 -2.59 24.98
N ASN A 292 4.36 -3.62 25.08
CA ASN A 292 4.56 -4.71 26.01
C ASN A 292 4.38 -6.07 25.30
N SER A 293 5.06 -7.10 25.79
CA SER A 293 4.79 -8.48 25.45
C SER A 293 4.40 -9.25 26.69
N PHE A 294 3.57 -10.28 26.53
CA PHE A 294 3.00 -11.02 27.65
C PHE A 294 3.21 -12.54 27.50
N GLU A 295 3.36 -13.21 28.65
CA GLU A 295 3.32 -14.64 28.73
C GLU A 295 1.86 -15.15 28.65
N VAL A 296 1.71 -16.46 28.39
CA VAL A 296 0.41 -17.13 28.27
C VAL A 296 -0.49 -16.96 29.51
N ASN A 297 0.10 -16.89 30.70
CA ASN A 297 -0.62 -16.72 31.98
C ASN A 297 -0.93 -15.25 32.33
N GLY A 298 -0.62 -14.30 31.44
CA GLY A 298 -0.77 -12.87 31.67
C GLY A 298 0.40 -12.24 32.44
N GLY A 299 1.50 -12.96 32.68
CA GLY A 299 2.76 -12.38 33.15
C GLY A 299 3.35 -11.48 32.06
N VAL A 300 3.98 -10.39 32.50
CA VAL A 300 4.66 -9.45 31.58
C VAL A 300 6.04 -10.00 31.25
N ASN A 301 6.32 -10.18 29.96
CA ASN A 301 7.63 -10.60 29.46
C ASN A 301 8.54 -9.38 29.22
N ASP A 302 8.11 -8.46 28.31
CA ASP A 302 8.75 -7.17 28.13
C ASP A 302 7.76 -6.06 28.51
N GLN A 303 8.24 -5.05 29.21
CA GLN A 303 7.45 -3.91 29.67
C GLN A 303 8.13 -2.59 29.27
N ILE A 304 7.71 -2.02 28.16
CA ILE A 304 8.16 -0.73 27.64
C ILE A 304 7.03 0.27 27.90
N SER A 305 6.86 0.62 29.17
CA SER A 305 5.79 1.47 29.66
C SER A 305 6.22 2.20 30.93
N PRO A 306 5.54 3.30 31.31
CA PRO A 306 5.85 4.03 32.56
C PRO A 306 5.91 3.14 33.81
N GLY A 307 5.01 2.14 33.90
CA GLY A 307 5.01 1.18 35.00
C GLY A 307 6.28 0.34 35.16
N ALA A 308 7.09 0.18 34.13
CA ALA A 308 8.40 -0.48 34.21
C ALA A 308 9.38 0.27 35.07
N CYS A 309 9.40 1.59 34.98
CA CYS A 309 10.23 2.44 35.80
C CYS A 309 9.84 2.41 37.30
N ASP A 310 8.56 2.33 37.59
CA ASP A 310 8.01 2.23 38.94
C ASP A 310 8.33 0.87 39.59
N SER A 311 8.26 -0.21 38.76
CA SER A 311 8.49 -1.59 39.24
C SER A 311 9.95 -1.88 39.55
N ALA A 312 10.91 -1.17 38.95
CA ALA A 312 12.37 -1.35 39.18
C ALA A 312 12.90 -0.77 40.49
N GLY A 313 12.02 -0.53 41.47
CA GLY A 313 12.40 -0.29 42.84
C GLY A 313 13.09 1.06 43.13
N GLY A 314 12.40 2.17 42.84
CA GLY A 314 12.82 3.50 43.33
C GLY A 314 13.59 4.33 42.29
N LEU A 315 13.66 3.92 41.04
CA LEU A 315 14.22 4.73 39.95
C LEU A 315 13.16 5.68 39.36
N SER A 316 12.25 6.20 40.18
CA SER A 316 11.23 7.18 39.83
C SER A 316 11.75 8.45 39.14
N ASN A 317 13.07 8.63 39.15
CA ASN A 317 13.78 9.71 38.45
C ASN A 317 14.44 9.24 37.14
N ALA A 318 14.34 7.95 36.75
CA ALA A 318 14.71 7.50 35.41
C ALA A 318 13.60 7.84 34.45
N THR A 319 13.54 9.09 34.06
CA THR A 319 12.54 9.66 33.14
C THR A 319 12.43 8.85 31.86
N GLY A 320 11.22 8.45 31.51
CA GLY A 320 10.87 8.06 30.17
C GLY A 320 10.97 6.57 29.86
N CYS A 321 10.38 5.68 30.68
CA CYS A 321 10.02 4.34 30.20
C CYS A 321 8.83 4.45 29.23
N GLY A 322 8.92 3.69 28.15
CA GLY A 322 8.02 3.76 27.00
C GLY A 322 8.81 3.76 25.70
N PHE A 323 8.15 3.98 24.60
CA PHE A 323 8.83 4.18 23.32
C PHE A 323 8.59 5.61 22.79
N GLN A 324 9.57 6.12 22.07
CA GLN A 324 9.49 7.32 21.25
C GLN A 324 10.03 6.98 19.87
N ARG A 325 9.28 7.32 18.82
CA ARG A 325 9.64 7.12 17.42
C ARG A 325 9.37 8.41 16.65
N THR A 326 10.36 8.84 15.91
CA THR A 326 10.17 9.87 14.87
C THR A 326 10.47 9.27 13.52
N GLU A 327 9.59 9.52 12.58
CA GLU A 327 9.67 9.05 11.22
C GLU A 327 9.49 10.21 10.26
N GLN A 328 10.51 10.44 9.42
CA GLN A 328 10.45 11.36 8.30
C GLN A 328 10.23 10.54 7.04
N GLU A 329 9.23 10.92 6.28
CA GLU A 329 8.86 10.27 5.03
C GLU A 329 8.97 11.25 3.89
N TYR A 330 9.55 10.76 2.79
CA TYR A 330 9.73 11.50 1.55
C TYR A 330 9.15 10.65 0.42
N ALA A 331 8.12 11.14 -0.26
CA ALA A 331 7.55 10.49 -1.44
C ALA A 331 7.91 11.29 -2.69
N LEU A 332 8.36 10.59 -3.73
CA LEU A 332 8.62 11.15 -5.05
C LEU A 332 7.98 10.25 -6.09
N ASN A 333 6.95 10.73 -6.75
CA ASN A 333 6.16 9.96 -7.68
C ASN A 333 6.14 10.64 -9.05
N ALA A 334 6.10 9.85 -10.12
CA ALA A 334 6.00 10.37 -11.48
C ALA A 334 5.22 9.39 -12.38
N LEU A 335 4.39 9.94 -13.26
CA LEU A 335 3.64 9.21 -14.27
C LEU A 335 3.86 9.85 -15.63
N GLY A 336 4.15 9.05 -16.65
CA GLY A 336 4.10 9.43 -18.05
C GLY A 336 3.15 8.50 -18.81
N ALA A 337 2.20 9.05 -19.55
CA ALA A 337 1.35 8.29 -20.46
C ALA A 337 1.39 8.93 -21.84
N PHE A 338 1.67 8.11 -22.86
CA PHE A 338 1.74 8.55 -24.25
C PHE A 338 0.86 7.64 -25.08
N GLY A 339 -0.01 8.21 -25.90
CA GLY A 339 -0.94 7.46 -26.71
C GLY A 339 -0.94 7.92 -28.16
N ILE A 340 -1.27 6.97 -29.04
CA ILE A 340 -1.51 7.18 -30.45
C ILE A 340 -2.87 6.58 -30.79
N GLU A 341 -3.83 7.42 -31.12
CA GLU A 341 -5.08 7.01 -31.74
C GLU A 341 -4.92 7.13 -33.25
N PHE A 342 -4.84 6.01 -33.95
CA PHE A 342 -4.80 6.00 -35.42
C PHE A 342 -6.15 6.37 -36.04
N ASN A 343 -7.23 6.05 -35.36
CA ASN A 343 -8.62 6.39 -35.58
C ASN A 343 -9.42 5.97 -34.32
N GLU A 344 -10.74 6.14 -34.34
CA GLU A 344 -11.62 5.79 -33.21
C GLU A 344 -11.59 4.29 -32.82
N ASN A 345 -11.01 3.42 -33.67
CA ASN A 345 -10.99 1.97 -33.47
C ASN A 345 -9.61 1.41 -33.10
N HIS A 346 -8.52 2.17 -33.24
CA HIS A 346 -7.18 1.65 -33.04
C HIS A 346 -6.33 2.61 -32.20
N GLU A 347 -5.93 2.16 -31.03
CA GLU A 347 -5.16 2.90 -30.06
C GLU A 347 -3.93 2.11 -29.60
N LEU A 348 -2.82 2.80 -29.38
CA LEU A 348 -1.64 2.32 -28.66
C LEU A 348 -1.36 3.26 -27.49
N LYS A 349 -1.04 2.72 -26.34
CA LYS A 349 -0.70 3.48 -25.13
C LYS A 349 0.59 2.94 -24.51
N LEU A 350 1.51 3.83 -24.20
CA LEU A 350 2.67 3.57 -23.36
C LEU A 350 2.46 4.28 -22.03
N THR A 351 2.49 3.56 -20.92
CA THR A 351 2.44 4.10 -19.56
C THR A 351 3.74 3.77 -18.85
N THR A 352 4.35 4.75 -18.20
CA THR A 352 5.49 4.58 -17.31
C THR A 352 5.18 5.21 -15.97
N LEU A 353 5.37 4.48 -14.88
CA LEU A 353 5.11 4.91 -13.51
C LEU A 353 6.36 4.71 -12.66
N LEU A 354 6.73 5.72 -11.91
CA LEU A 354 7.73 5.67 -10.84
C LEU A 354 7.04 6.06 -9.53
N LEU A 355 7.11 5.19 -8.55
CA LEU A 355 6.75 5.49 -7.16
C LEU A 355 7.98 5.25 -6.30
N ARG A 356 8.35 6.23 -5.47
CA ARG A 356 9.47 6.14 -4.55
C ARG A 356 9.10 6.74 -3.21
N LYS A 357 9.30 5.98 -2.15
CA LYS A 357 9.09 6.36 -0.77
C LYS A 357 10.38 6.11 0.02
N THR A 358 10.89 7.12 0.68
CA THR A 358 12.03 7.01 1.56
C THR A 358 11.61 7.33 2.98
N ARG A 359 12.01 6.48 3.93
CA ARG A 359 11.70 6.61 5.33
C ARG A 359 12.98 6.69 6.15
N GLN A 360 13.17 7.80 6.85
CA GLN A 360 14.23 7.96 7.85
C GLN A 360 13.59 7.88 9.24
N GLN A 361 13.97 6.87 10.01
CA GLN A 361 13.38 6.59 11.32
C GLN A 361 14.43 6.63 12.44
N ALA A 362 14.05 7.18 13.58
CA ALA A 362 14.75 7.02 14.85
C ALA A 362 13.77 6.53 15.91
N LEU A 363 14.20 5.54 16.70
CA LEU A 363 13.41 4.89 17.76
C LEU A 363 14.24 4.80 19.04
N ILE A 364 13.63 5.14 20.16
CA ILE A 364 14.13 4.88 21.50
C ILE A 364 13.08 4.12 22.29
N GLU A 365 13.41 2.92 22.78
CA GLU A 365 12.58 2.13 23.68
C GLU A 365 13.28 1.98 25.02
N ARG A 366 12.56 2.22 26.10
CA ARG A 366 13.10 2.14 27.45
C ARG A 366 12.15 1.39 28.37
N GLY A 367 12.64 0.38 29.07
CA GLY A 367 11.82 -0.45 29.94
C GLY A 367 12.51 -1.70 30.44
N LEU A 368 11.71 -2.66 30.89
CA LEU A 368 12.15 -4.00 31.29
C LEU A 368 12.09 -4.94 30.10
N PHE A 369 13.18 -5.64 29.83
CA PHE A 369 13.24 -6.63 28.76
C PHE A 369 13.54 -8.00 29.37
N SER A 370 12.93 -9.04 28.86
CA SER A 370 13.10 -10.43 29.30
C SER A 370 14.57 -10.90 29.25
N ALA A 371 15.34 -10.37 28.31
CA ALA A 371 16.76 -10.65 28.18
C ALA A 371 17.62 -10.09 29.33
N ASP A 372 17.13 -9.08 30.09
CA ASP A 372 17.80 -8.45 31.22
C ASP A 372 16.87 -8.37 32.45
N PRO A 373 16.49 -9.51 33.07
CA PRO A 373 15.49 -9.53 34.14
C PRO A 373 15.76 -8.56 35.31
N GLY A 374 14.78 -7.67 35.55
CA GLY A 374 14.83 -6.70 36.66
C GLY A 374 15.72 -5.48 36.41
N LEU A 375 16.29 -5.31 35.23
CA LEU A 375 17.12 -4.16 34.88
C LEU A 375 16.46 -3.35 33.75
N ILE A 376 16.53 -2.03 33.86
CA ILE A 376 16.07 -1.14 32.80
C ILE A 376 17.08 -1.17 31.64
N ARG A 377 16.58 -1.45 30.46
CA ARG A 377 17.32 -1.39 29.19
C ARG A 377 16.82 -0.20 28.36
N SER A 378 17.73 0.48 27.68
CA SER A 378 17.44 1.47 26.66
C SER A 378 17.91 0.90 25.33
N PHE A 379 16.96 0.60 24.46
CA PHE A 379 17.19 0.16 23.08
C PHE A 379 17.01 1.34 22.14
N GLN A 380 17.86 1.45 21.13
CA GLN A 380 17.82 2.53 20.16
C GLN A 380 18.03 1.97 18.76
N ARG A 381 17.31 2.55 17.78
CA ARG A 381 17.40 2.18 16.36
C ARG A 381 17.45 3.42 15.49
N LEU A 382 18.35 3.40 14.51
CA LEU A 382 18.41 4.29 13.37
C LEU A 382 18.13 3.48 12.14
N ASN A 383 17.24 3.96 11.27
CA ASN A 383 16.86 3.22 10.07
C ASN A 383 16.69 4.18 8.89
N TRP A 384 17.18 3.76 7.71
CA TRP A 384 16.93 4.39 6.42
C TRP A 384 16.42 3.32 5.48
N ILE A 385 15.21 3.52 4.97
CA ILE A 385 14.52 2.58 4.10
C ILE A 385 14.15 3.30 2.81
N GLU A 386 14.49 2.72 1.67
CA GLU A 386 14.08 3.20 0.35
C GLU A 386 13.22 2.14 -0.31
N GLN A 387 12.01 2.49 -0.68
CA GLN A 387 11.07 1.68 -1.43
C GLN A 387 10.90 2.32 -2.79
N GLN A 388 10.98 1.55 -3.85
CA GLN A 388 10.77 2.05 -5.19
C GLN A 388 10.00 1.03 -6.02
N MET A 389 9.07 1.50 -6.82
CA MET A 389 8.39 0.70 -7.84
C MET A 389 8.45 1.43 -9.17
N ASN A 390 8.82 0.71 -10.22
CA ASN A 390 8.75 1.16 -11.59
C ASN A 390 7.84 0.23 -12.37
N SER A 391 6.91 0.77 -13.14
CA SER A 391 6.06 -0.03 -14.04
C SER A 391 6.06 0.60 -15.42
N ASN A 392 6.36 -0.21 -16.43
CA ASN A 392 6.33 0.20 -17.83
C ASN A 392 5.37 -0.73 -18.57
N GLN A 393 4.35 -0.16 -19.18
CA GLN A 393 3.30 -0.93 -19.85
C GLN A 393 3.09 -0.40 -21.26
N LEU A 394 3.08 -1.28 -22.22
CA LEU A 394 2.64 -1.02 -23.59
C LEU A 394 1.36 -1.78 -23.83
N SER A 395 0.32 -1.10 -24.23
CA SER A 395 -0.98 -1.69 -24.50
C SER A 395 -1.55 -1.21 -25.83
N GLY A 396 -2.39 -2.03 -26.43
CA GLY A 396 -3.10 -1.68 -27.64
C GLY A 396 -4.53 -2.17 -27.60
N ARG A 397 -5.44 -1.35 -28.15
CA ARG A 397 -6.84 -1.66 -28.35
C ARG A 397 -7.17 -1.53 -29.82
N HIS A 398 -7.75 -2.57 -30.39
CA HIS A 398 -8.11 -2.63 -31.80
C HIS A 398 -9.53 -3.15 -31.97
N VAL A 399 -10.40 -2.36 -32.59
CA VAL A 399 -11.78 -2.73 -32.87
C VAL A 399 -11.93 -2.98 -34.38
N PHE A 400 -12.45 -4.14 -34.74
CA PHE A 400 -12.72 -4.57 -36.11
C PHE A 400 -14.21 -4.82 -36.28
N MET A 401 -14.80 -4.22 -37.31
CA MET A 401 -16.17 -4.49 -37.71
C MET A 401 -16.19 -5.70 -38.64
N LEU A 402 -16.99 -6.71 -38.33
CA LEU A 402 -17.07 -7.97 -39.03
C LEU A 402 -18.42 -8.05 -39.80
N PRO A 403 -18.47 -8.62 -41.00
CA PRO A 403 -19.72 -8.77 -41.78
C PRO A 403 -20.53 -10.01 -41.31
N MET A 404 -20.87 -10.11 -40.04
CA MET A 404 -21.61 -11.22 -39.45
C MET A 404 -22.50 -10.75 -38.29
N ALA A 405 -23.30 -11.63 -37.68
CA ALA A 405 -24.21 -11.31 -36.57
C ALA A 405 -23.50 -10.86 -35.31
N LEU A 406 -22.32 -11.41 -35.03
CA LEU A 406 -21.37 -10.88 -34.06
C LEU A 406 -20.44 -9.94 -34.84
N ASP A 407 -20.75 -8.65 -34.84
CA ASP A 407 -20.25 -7.69 -35.84
C ASP A 407 -19.07 -6.85 -35.32
N ARG A 408 -18.78 -6.87 -34.02
CA ARG A 408 -17.71 -6.09 -33.41
C ARG A 408 -16.73 -6.99 -32.66
N LEU A 409 -15.51 -7.11 -33.20
CA LEU A 409 -14.40 -7.77 -32.56
C LEU A 409 -13.45 -6.71 -31.96
N GLN A 410 -13.28 -6.71 -30.66
CA GLN A 410 -12.26 -5.93 -29.97
C GLN A 410 -11.11 -6.86 -29.55
N VAL A 411 -9.90 -6.41 -29.81
CA VAL A 411 -8.65 -7.09 -29.41
C VAL A 411 -7.88 -6.13 -28.52
N ASP A 412 -7.73 -6.49 -27.27
CA ASP A 412 -6.91 -5.78 -26.30
C ASP A 412 -5.66 -6.63 -25.99
N TRP A 413 -4.50 -6.02 -26.02
CA TRP A 413 -3.26 -6.68 -25.63
C TRP A 413 -2.43 -5.76 -24.74
N ARG A 414 -1.62 -6.36 -23.87
CA ARG A 414 -0.72 -5.65 -22.99
C ARG A 414 0.57 -6.41 -22.80
N ALA A 415 1.66 -5.65 -22.66
CA ALA A 415 2.95 -6.11 -22.24
C ALA A 415 3.45 -5.19 -21.12
N ALA A 416 3.74 -5.75 -19.97
CA ALA A 416 4.18 -5.01 -18.81
C ALA A 416 5.50 -5.58 -18.29
N TYR A 417 6.40 -4.67 -17.89
CA TYR A 417 7.59 -4.96 -17.11
C TYR A 417 7.61 -4.03 -15.92
N SER A 418 7.54 -4.61 -14.73
CA SER A 418 7.48 -3.88 -13.48
C SER A 418 8.55 -4.38 -12.51
N THR A 419 9.20 -3.47 -11.81
CA THR A 419 10.19 -3.79 -10.77
C THR A 419 9.80 -3.10 -9.48
N ALA A 420 9.98 -3.80 -8.36
CA ALA A 420 9.88 -3.21 -7.04
C ALA A 420 11.17 -3.52 -6.25
N SER A 421 11.67 -2.55 -5.51
CA SER A 421 12.83 -2.72 -4.66
C SER A 421 12.59 -2.13 -3.26
N ARG A 422 13.24 -2.73 -2.27
CA ARG A 422 13.35 -2.18 -0.94
C ARG A 422 14.79 -2.31 -0.45
N ASP A 423 15.44 -1.17 -0.32
CA ASP A 423 16.80 -1.07 0.18
C ASP A 423 16.81 -0.54 1.61
N THR A 424 17.57 -1.19 2.49
CA THR A 424 17.89 -0.67 3.80
C THR A 424 19.41 -0.48 3.87
N PRO A 425 19.93 0.60 3.26
CA PRO A 425 21.39 0.82 3.17
C PRO A 425 21.98 1.20 4.52
N TYR A 426 21.16 1.59 5.50
CA TYR A 426 21.63 1.97 6.82
C TYR A 426 20.61 1.63 7.89
N ARG A 427 20.96 0.64 8.72
CA ARG A 427 20.24 0.35 9.95
C ARG A 427 21.24 0.07 11.05
N ARG A 428 21.08 0.75 12.18
CA ARG A 428 21.87 0.58 13.41
C ARG A 428 20.94 0.31 14.58
N GLU A 429 21.28 -0.70 15.34
CA GLU A 429 20.62 -1.02 16.61
C GLU A 429 21.66 -1.09 17.71
N TYR A 430 21.35 -0.49 18.84
CA TYR A 430 22.22 -0.58 20.01
C TYR A 430 21.44 -0.44 21.31
N SER A 431 21.99 -1.00 22.37
CA SER A 431 21.34 -1.00 23.67
C SER A 431 22.28 -0.80 24.82
N TYR A 432 21.79 -0.08 25.81
CA TYR A 432 22.39 0.15 27.09
C TYR A 432 21.55 -0.47 28.19
N ARG A 433 22.21 -0.96 29.24
CA ARG A 433 21.57 -1.45 30.44
C ARG A 433 21.92 -0.51 31.62
N LEU A 434 20.91 -0.17 32.43
CA LEU A 434 21.13 0.59 33.67
C LEU A 434 21.72 -0.34 34.71
N GLU A 435 22.98 -0.07 35.08
CA GLU A 435 23.68 -0.84 36.08
C GLU A 435 23.38 -0.32 37.51
N PRO A 436 23.71 -1.08 38.59
CA PRO A 436 23.37 -0.70 39.99
C PRO A 436 23.91 0.61 40.47
N ASP A 437 24.93 1.18 39.81
CA ASP A 437 25.49 2.51 40.08
C ASP A 437 24.75 3.65 39.35
N ASN A 438 23.58 3.38 38.78
CA ASN A 438 22.76 4.31 38.02
C ASN A 438 23.42 4.86 36.74
N VAL A 439 24.34 4.11 36.14
CA VAL A 439 24.98 4.46 34.87
C VAL A 439 24.51 3.49 33.76
N PHE A 440 24.05 4.05 32.66
CA PHE A 440 23.77 3.26 31.48
C PHE A 440 25.06 2.82 30.77
N ARG A 441 25.22 1.52 30.54
CA ARG A 441 26.38 0.94 29.88
C ARG A 441 25.97 -0.02 28.76
N MET A 442 26.67 0.09 27.65
CA MET A 442 26.47 -0.88 26.54
C MET A 442 26.92 -2.27 26.99
N THR A 443 26.12 -3.30 26.76
CA THR A 443 26.53 -4.68 27.02
C THR A 443 27.56 -5.13 25.97
N PRO A 444 28.53 -5.98 26.29
CA PRO A 444 29.56 -6.39 25.33
C PRO A 444 29.16 -7.51 24.40
N GLY A 445 27.87 -7.92 24.36
CA GLY A 445 27.33 -9.01 23.54
C GLY A 445 27.07 -8.62 22.09
N SER A 446 26.85 -9.61 21.24
CA SER A 446 26.51 -9.41 19.82
C SER A 446 25.13 -8.79 19.59
N ASP A 447 24.28 -8.82 20.61
CA ASP A 447 22.93 -8.26 20.62
C ASP A 447 22.88 -6.80 21.09
N SER A 448 23.99 -6.28 21.62
CA SER A 448 24.06 -4.92 22.13
C SER A 448 24.33 -3.86 21.08
N ASN A 449 24.83 -4.26 19.92
CA ASN A 449 25.08 -3.38 18.78
C ASN A 449 25.00 -4.20 17.49
N ARG A 450 24.21 -3.74 16.54
CA ARG A 450 24.00 -4.43 15.25
C ARG A 450 24.01 -3.41 14.13
N THR A 451 24.57 -3.81 13.02
CA THR A 451 24.56 -3.07 11.78
C THR A 451 23.94 -3.97 10.70
N PHE A 452 22.92 -3.50 10.02
CA PHE A 452 22.24 -4.25 8.98
C PHE A 452 22.37 -3.52 7.63
N PHE A 453 22.41 -4.32 6.57
CA PHE A 453 22.28 -3.91 5.18
C PHE A 453 21.39 -4.93 4.50
N SER A 454 20.26 -4.51 3.94
CA SER A 454 19.39 -5.43 3.22
C SER A 454 18.92 -4.84 1.90
N ALA A 455 18.67 -5.71 0.93
CA ALA A 455 18.08 -5.39 -0.35
C ALA A 455 17.07 -6.47 -0.74
N LEU A 456 15.93 -6.03 -1.24
CA LEU A 456 14.91 -6.82 -1.91
C LEU A 456 14.79 -6.30 -3.34
N GLU A 457 14.80 -7.20 -4.31
CA GLU A 457 14.45 -6.93 -5.70
C GLU A 457 13.32 -7.88 -6.12
N ASP A 458 12.32 -7.36 -6.79
CA ASP A 458 11.12 -8.09 -7.24
C ASP A 458 10.79 -7.62 -8.65
N GLU A 459 10.95 -8.50 -9.64
CA GLU A 459 10.70 -8.23 -11.05
C GLU A 459 9.47 -9.00 -11.52
N ASN A 460 8.62 -8.36 -12.30
CA ASN A 460 7.41 -8.96 -12.86
C ASN A 460 7.30 -8.63 -14.35
N THR A 461 7.25 -9.65 -15.18
CA THR A 461 6.98 -9.56 -16.62
C THR A 461 5.63 -10.18 -16.92
N GLU A 462 4.76 -9.48 -17.64
CA GLU A 462 3.42 -9.92 -17.95
C GLU A 462 3.05 -9.66 -19.41
N PHE A 463 2.43 -10.64 -20.07
CA PHE A 463 1.82 -10.51 -21.40
C PHE A 463 0.37 -10.97 -21.33
N GLY A 464 -0.54 -10.10 -21.72
CA GLY A 464 -1.97 -10.39 -21.78
C GLY A 464 -2.54 -10.16 -23.20
N LEU A 465 -3.49 -10.99 -23.60
CA LEU A 465 -4.21 -10.87 -24.84
C LEU A 465 -5.67 -11.26 -24.63
N ASP A 466 -6.59 -10.34 -24.96
CA ASP A 466 -8.00 -10.48 -24.73
C ASP A 466 -8.79 -10.20 -26.04
N PHE A 467 -9.74 -11.06 -26.35
CA PHE A 467 -10.67 -10.92 -27.48
C PHE A 467 -12.07 -10.75 -26.91
N THR A 468 -12.78 -9.71 -27.36
CA THR A 468 -14.18 -9.48 -27.04
C THR A 468 -14.97 -9.38 -28.34
N LEU A 469 -15.91 -10.28 -28.52
CA LEU A 469 -16.77 -10.37 -29.71
C LEU A 469 -18.20 -10.05 -29.28
N ASN A 470 -18.72 -8.91 -29.75
CA ASN A 470 -20.06 -8.42 -29.45
C ASN A 470 -20.95 -8.52 -30.66
N GLY A 471 -22.27 -8.62 -30.47
CA GLY A 471 -23.26 -8.54 -31.50
C GLY A 471 -24.62 -9.05 -31.07
N MET A 472 -25.49 -9.28 -32.03
CA MET A 472 -26.87 -9.72 -31.79
C MET A 472 -27.16 -11.03 -32.50
N ILE A 473 -27.71 -12.01 -31.79
CA ILE A 473 -28.25 -13.25 -32.38
C ILE A 473 -29.68 -13.42 -31.92
N ALA A 474 -30.62 -13.53 -32.88
CA ALA A 474 -32.06 -13.65 -32.61
C ALA A 474 -32.60 -12.53 -31.69
N ASP A 475 -32.23 -11.30 -32.00
CA ASP A 475 -32.57 -10.07 -31.23
C ASP A 475 -32.11 -10.09 -29.75
N ARG A 476 -31.06 -10.84 -29.46
CA ARG A 476 -30.42 -10.91 -28.13
C ARG A 476 -28.97 -10.41 -28.21
N GLU A 477 -28.59 -9.59 -27.25
CA GLU A 477 -27.19 -9.20 -27.10
C GLU A 477 -26.37 -10.39 -26.64
N ILE A 478 -25.23 -10.60 -27.29
CA ILE A 478 -24.26 -11.62 -26.94
C ILE A 478 -22.86 -10.99 -26.90
N THR A 479 -22.16 -11.21 -25.81
CA THR A 479 -20.74 -10.89 -25.68
C THR A 479 -19.98 -12.18 -25.40
N LEU A 480 -19.04 -12.51 -26.27
CA LEU A 480 -18.10 -13.61 -26.07
C LEU A 480 -16.73 -13.03 -25.76
N LYS A 481 -16.09 -13.52 -24.70
CA LYS A 481 -14.72 -13.14 -24.34
C LYS A 481 -13.84 -14.38 -24.27
N ALA A 482 -12.60 -14.24 -24.75
CA ALA A 482 -11.56 -15.25 -24.60
C ALA A 482 -10.21 -14.55 -24.48
N GLY A 483 -9.32 -15.08 -23.70
CA GLY A 483 -8.00 -14.47 -23.57
C GLY A 483 -7.00 -15.38 -22.89
N GLY A 484 -5.78 -14.88 -22.80
CA GLY A 484 -4.66 -15.57 -22.14
C GLY A 484 -3.71 -14.60 -21.46
N LEU A 485 -2.99 -15.12 -20.48
CA LEU A 485 -2.00 -14.41 -19.68
C LEU A 485 -0.79 -15.30 -19.51
N HIS A 486 0.39 -14.71 -19.68
CA HIS A 486 1.66 -15.26 -19.22
C HIS A 486 2.30 -14.26 -18.28
N GLN A 487 2.68 -14.72 -17.10
CA GLN A 487 3.34 -13.93 -16.07
C GLN A 487 4.54 -14.68 -15.53
N GLU A 488 5.67 -13.99 -15.43
CA GLU A 488 6.91 -14.45 -14.81
C GLU A 488 7.36 -13.43 -13.76
N ARG A 489 7.63 -13.91 -12.55
CA ARG A 489 8.07 -13.07 -11.43
C ARG A 489 9.29 -13.68 -10.77
N GLU A 490 10.30 -12.85 -10.56
CA GLU A 490 11.53 -13.20 -9.84
C GLU A 490 11.68 -12.29 -8.62
N ARG A 491 12.08 -12.88 -7.49
CA ARG A 491 12.31 -12.12 -6.25
C ARG A 491 13.58 -12.60 -5.58
N ASP A 492 14.48 -11.66 -5.31
CA ASP A 492 15.73 -11.87 -4.59
C ASP A 492 15.74 -11.07 -3.30
N PHE A 493 16.19 -11.69 -2.21
CA PHE A 493 16.40 -11.01 -0.94
C PHE A 493 17.73 -11.39 -0.33
N ALA A 494 18.47 -10.37 0.14
CA ALA A 494 19.70 -10.53 0.87
C ALA A 494 19.78 -9.56 2.06
N SER A 495 20.12 -10.07 3.23
CA SER A 495 20.43 -9.25 4.40
C SER A 495 21.82 -9.61 4.95
N ARG A 496 22.55 -8.62 5.39
CA ARG A 496 23.84 -8.77 6.08
C ARG A 496 23.81 -8.11 7.44
N ARG A 497 24.35 -8.82 8.42
CA ARG A 497 24.35 -8.38 9.81
C ARG A 497 25.77 -8.39 10.37
N TYR A 498 26.18 -7.28 10.97
CA TYR A 498 27.50 -7.14 11.61
C TYR A 498 27.34 -6.64 13.03
N SER A 499 28.30 -7.03 13.90
CA SER A 499 28.37 -6.55 15.28
C SER A 499 29.82 -6.29 15.66
N PHE A 500 30.07 -5.25 16.42
CA PHE A 500 31.34 -5.04 17.09
C PHE A 500 31.36 -5.83 18.38
N GLN A 501 32.30 -6.73 18.51
CA GLN A 501 32.50 -7.55 19.70
C GLN A 501 33.91 -7.35 20.25
N PRO A 502 34.12 -7.48 21.57
CA PRO A 502 35.49 -7.46 22.14
C PRO A 502 36.36 -8.47 21.41
N ALA A 503 37.60 -8.11 21.09
CA ALA A 503 38.59 -9.04 20.58
C ALA A 503 38.81 -10.17 21.59
N ALA A 504 39.27 -11.34 21.13
CA ALA A 504 39.44 -12.51 21.99
C ALA A 504 40.37 -12.19 23.21
N GLY A 505 39.86 -12.40 24.43
CA GLY A 505 40.59 -12.14 25.67
C GLY A 505 40.60 -10.67 26.10
N VAL A 506 39.97 -9.76 25.39
CA VAL A 506 39.86 -8.34 25.73
C VAL A 506 38.67 -8.09 26.64
N ILE A 507 38.85 -7.38 27.74
CA ILE A 507 37.80 -6.88 28.61
C ILE A 507 37.70 -5.37 28.39
N ILE A 508 36.55 -4.94 27.86
CA ILE A 508 36.26 -3.52 27.65
C ILE A 508 35.93 -2.86 29.01
N SER A 509 36.51 -1.74 29.28
CA SER A 509 36.30 -1.07 30.57
C SER A 509 34.86 -0.58 30.73
N PRO A 510 34.28 -0.62 31.95
CA PRO A 510 32.93 -0.07 32.20
C PRO A 510 32.79 1.40 31.81
N GLU A 511 33.88 2.19 32.00
CA GLU A 511 33.91 3.60 31.63
C GLU A 511 33.74 3.79 30.13
N LEU A 512 34.47 3.04 29.28
CA LEU A 512 34.33 3.12 27.81
C LEU A 512 32.91 2.75 27.38
N ARG A 513 32.29 1.74 27.99
CA ARG A 513 30.93 1.29 27.69
C ARG A 513 29.83 2.28 28.08
N SER A 514 30.15 3.32 28.89
CA SER A 514 29.22 4.38 29.28
C SER A 514 29.17 5.58 28.32
N PHE A 515 30.07 5.63 27.33
CA PHE A 515 30.08 6.68 26.34
C PHE A 515 29.05 6.39 25.19
N VAL A 516 28.84 7.40 24.34
CA VAL A 516 28.05 7.23 23.10
C VAL A 516 28.76 6.27 22.13
N PRO A 517 28.02 5.57 21.26
CA PRO A 517 28.61 4.53 20.41
C PRO A 517 29.72 5.03 19.50
N GLU A 518 29.70 6.30 19.05
CA GLU A 518 30.74 6.91 18.22
C GLU A 518 32.12 6.93 18.94
N ILE A 519 32.12 7.08 20.24
CA ILE A 519 33.33 6.99 21.07
C ILE A 519 33.70 5.53 21.31
N ILE A 520 32.72 4.70 21.65
CA ILE A 520 32.93 3.25 21.90
C ILE A 520 33.57 2.60 20.67
N PHE A 521 33.03 2.89 19.47
CA PHE A 521 33.49 2.35 18.20
C PHE A 521 34.34 3.33 17.39
N SER A 522 35.07 4.22 18.09
CA SER A 522 36.01 5.08 17.39
C SER A 522 37.13 4.26 16.72
N PRO A 523 37.81 4.79 15.69
CA PRO A 523 38.91 4.10 15.01
C PRO A 523 40.01 3.62 15.96
N ASP A 524 40.23 4.29 17.08
CA ASP A 524 41.25 3.94 18.09
C ASP A 524 40.83 2.71 18.92
N ASN A 525 39.54 2.46 19.07
CA ASN A 525 39.00 1.34 19.83
C ASN A 525 38.66 0.13 18.90
N ILE A 526 38.87 0.25 17.57
CA ILE A 526 38.66 -0.83 16.62
C ILE A 526 39.96 -1.52 16.24
N GLY A 527 40.05 -2.81 16.56
CA GLY A 527 41.21 -3.66 16.27
C GLY A 527 42.29 -3.60 17.31
N GLY A 528 43.32 -4.42 17.14
CA GLY A 528 44.46 -4.55 18.09
C GLY A 528 44.12 -5.38 19.33
N ASP A 529 45.07 -5.34 20.30
CA ASP A 529 45.03 -6.19 21.50
C ASP A 529 44.10 -5.65 22.59
N ALA A 530 43.41 -4.51 22.35
CA ALA A 530 42.64 -3.82 23.37
C ALA A 530 41.29 -3.24 22.91
N GLY A 531 40.75 -3.73 21.78
CA GLY A 531 39.59 -3.09 21.19
C GLY A 531 38.50 -4.04 20.74
N TYR A 532 37.60 -3.46 19.97
CA TYR A 532 36.50 -4.17 19.32
C TYR A 532 36.93 -4.73 17.96
N THR A 533 36.36 -5.87 17.59
CA THR A 533 36.53 -6.50 16.28
C THR A 533 35.18 -6.62 15.60
N LEU A 534 35.12 -6.26 14.31
CA LEU A 534 33.90 -6.48 13.52
C LEU A 534 33.71 -7.98 13.25
N ARG A 535 32.50 -8.46 13.47
CA ARG A 535 32.10 -9.83 13.19
C ARG A 535 30.88 -9.85 12.29
N ASP A 536 30.90 -10.77 11.33
CA ASP A 536 29.70 -11.17 10.58
C ASP A 536 28.84 -12.06 11.49
N ILE A 537 27.62 -11.65 11.71
CA ILE A 537 26.59 -12.36 12.51
C ILE A 537 25.37 -12.67 11.63
N THR A 538 25.56 -12.67 10.30
CA THR A 538 24.53 -12.97 9.32
C THR A 538 24.06 -14.41 9.50
N ASP A 539 22.72 -14.59 9.54
CA ASP A 539 22.14 -15.92 9.55
C ASP A 539 22.04 -16.49 8.13
N PRO A 540 22.27 -17.78 7.90
CA PRO A 540 22.07 -18.39 6.60
C PRO A 540 20.67 -18.14 6.01
N SER A 541 19.65 -18.04 6.86
CA SER A 541 18.28 -17.75 6.45
C SER A 541 18.02 -16.29 6.04
N ASP A 542 19.02 -15.40 6.17
CA ASP A 542 18.93 -14.00 5.71
C ASP A 542 18.98 -13.86 4.17
N PHE A 543 18.95 -14.96 3.44
CA PHE A 543 18.97 -15.00 1.97
C PHE A 543 17.88 -15.91 1.44
N PHE A 544 17.19 -15.47 0.40
CA PHE A 544 16.36 -16.34 -0.41
C PHE A 544 16.25 -15.79 -1.82
N ASP A 545 16.07 -16.71 -2.77
CA ASP A 545 15.65 -16.44 -4.14
C ASP A 545 14.34 -17.18 -4.43
N ALA A 546 13.50 -16.57 -5.26
CA ALA A 546 12.21 -17.13 -5.58
C ALA A 546 11.77 -16.78 -6.99
N THR A 547 11.07 -17.73 -7.62
CA THR A 547 10.44 -17.55 -8.93
C THR A 547 8.98 -17.96 -8.89
N MET A 548 8.17 -17.33 -9.72
CA MET A 548 6.78 -17.70 -9.96
C MET A 548 6.46 -17.55 -11.42
N GLU A 549 5.92 -18.60 -12.03
CA GLU A 549 5.37 -18.57 -13.38
C GLU A 549 3.88 -18.89 -13.34
N ILE A 550 3.07 -18.12 -14.08
CA ILE A 550 1.64 -18.35 -14.26
C ILE A 550 1.31 -18.32 -15.75
N ASN A 551 0.71 -19.40 -16.24
CA ASN A 551 0.14 -19.51 -17.56
C ASN A 551 -1.39 -19.65 -17.44
N ALA A 552 -2.15 -18.75 -18.05
CA ALA A 552 -3.59 -18.76 -17.90
C ALA A 552 -4.31 -18.54 -19.21
N ALA A 553 -5.49 -19.16 -19.32
CA ALA A 553 -6.42 -18.93 -20.42
C ALA A 553 -7.86 -18.92 -19.89
N TYR A 554 -8.72 -18.13 -20.53
CA TYR A 554 -10.13 -18.09 -20.13
C TYR A 554 -11.06 -17.98 -21.34
N VAL A 555 -12.32 -18.37 -21.12
CA VAL A 555 -13.43 -18.13 -22.00
C VAL A 555 -14.66 -17.77 -21.18
N SER A 556 -15.43 -16.80 -21.63
CA SER A 556 -16.73 -16.44 -21.04
C SER A 556 -17.74 -16.01 -22.11
N ALA A 557 -19.00 -16.18 -21.79
CA ALA A 557 -20.12 -15.74 -22.61
C ALA A 557 -21.13 -15.00 -21.74
N GLU A 558 -21.57 -13.84 -22.20
CA GLU A 558 -22.67 -13.08 -21.63
C GLU A 558 -23.81 -13.06 -22.67
N VAL A 559 -25.00 -13.37 -22.22
CA VAL A 559 -26.17 -13.48 -23.06
C VAL A 559 -27.38 -12.87 -22.36
N GLU A 560 -28.14 -12.03 -23.04
CA GLU A 560 -29.47 -11.64 -22.62
C GLU A 560 -30.43 -12.82 -22.85
N VAL A 561 -30.65 -13.67 -21.83
CA VAL A 561 -31.43 -14.91 -21.93
C VAL A 561 -32.91 -14.64 -22.18
N ILE A 562 -33.46 -13.70 -21.44
CA ILE A 562 -34.77 -13.10 -21.65
C ILE A 562 -34.61 -11.58 -21.53
N ARG A 563 -35.58 -10.82 -21.96
CA ARG A 563 -35.54 -9.37 -21.84
C ARG A 563 -35.22 -8.97 -20.38
N ASP A 564 -34.28 -8.09 -20.21
CA ASP A 564 -33.85 -7.53 -18.93
C ASP A 564 -33.15 -8.55 -17.96
N LEU A 565 -32.82 -9.77 -18.48
CA LEU A 565 -32.03 -10.75 -17.73
C LEU A 565 -30.76 -11.13 -18.51
N ARG A 566 -29.63 -10.63 -18.06
CA ARG A 566 -28.30 -11.00 -18.57
C ARG A 566 -27.68 -12.08 -17.69
N VAL A 567 -27.12 -13.09 -18.32
CA VAL A 567 -26.38 -14.18 -17.65
C VAL A 567 -25.00 -14.27 -18.27
N THR A 568 -23.98 -14.20 -17.41
CA THR A 568 -22.59 -14.44 -17.80
C THR A 568 -22.13 -15.76 -17.19
N ALA A 569 -21.49 -16.60 -17.99
CA ALA A 569 -20.82 -17.81 -17.51
C ALA A 569 -19.44 -17.91 -18.15
N GLY A 570 -18.47 -18.33 -17.38
CA GLY A 570 -17.09 -18.45 -17.85
C GLY A 570 -16.26 -19.43 -17.02
N VAL A 571 -15.11 -19.74 -17.55
CA VAL A 571 -14.11 -20.56 -16.86
C VAL A 571 -12.73 -20.06 -17.22
N ARG A 572 -11.86 -20.02 -16.21
CA ARG A 572 -10.43 -19.75 -16.34
C ARG A 572 -9.65 -20.99 -15.94
N TYR A 573 -8.64 -21.31 -16.71
CA TYR A 573 -7.61 -22.27 -16.39
C TYR A 573 -6.35 -21.55 -16.03
N GLU A 574 -5.71 -21.88 -14.91
CA GLU A 574 -4.38 -21.41 -14.52
C GLU A 574 -3.48 -22.58 -14.20
N ASP A 575 -2.31 -22.61 -14.79
CA ASP A 575 -1.18 -23.45 -14.43
C ASP A 575 -0.11 -22.57 -13.81
N SER A 576 0.39 -22.94 -12.62
CA SER A 576 1.35 -22.12 -11.88
C SER A 576 2.41 -22.94 -11.19
N GLU A 577 3.63 -22.42 -11.20
CA GLU A 577 4.78 -22.95 -10.48
C GLU A 577 5.42 -21.86 -9.63
N GLN A 578 5.61 -22.12 -8.34
CA GLN A 578 6.34 -21.27 -7.40
C GLN A 578 7.52 -22.06 -6.84
N GLN A 579 8.72 -21.52 -6.94
CA GLN A 579 9.94 -22.10 -6.37
C GLN A 579 10.57 -21.08 -5.43
N VAL A 580 10.90 -21.47 -4.21
CA VAL A 580 11.58 -20.63 -3.22
C VAL A 580 12.74 -21.39 -2.63
N ASN A 581 13.94 -20.86 -2.75
CA ASN A 581 15.16 -21.42 -2.19
C ASN A 581 15.60 -20.56 -1.00
N SER A 582 15.75 -21.16 0.16
CA SER A 582 16.21 -20.50 1.38
C SER A 582 17.10 -21.47 2.19
N PHE A 583 17.48 -21.07 3.41
CA PHE A 583 18.38 -21.88 4.24
C PHE A 583 17.80 -22.07 5.64
N ILE A 584 18.19 -23.16 6.30
CA ILE A 584 17.85 -23.42 7.70
C ILE A 584 18.62 -22.44 8.60
N PRO A 585 17.94 -21.72 9.51
CA PRO A 585 18.57 -20.74 10.39
C PRO A 585 19.56 -21.35 11.38
N LEU A 586 20.46 -20.51 11.89
CA LEU A 586 21.38 -20.88 12.97
C LEU A 586 20.61 -21.31 14.22
N GLY A 587 21.15 -22.31 14.93
CA GLY A 587 20.52 -22.85 16.15
C GLY A 587 19.52 -23.99 15.89
N GLU A 588 19.19 -24.28 14.66
CA GLU A 588 18.33 -25.42 14.28
C GLU A 588 19.14 -26.60 13.73
N THR A 589 18.55 -27.81 13.72
CA THR A 589 19.21 -29.00 13.17
C THR A 589 19.34 -28.85 11.65
N GLY A 590 20.57 -28.98 11.14
CA GLY A 590 20.87 -28.75 9.72
C GLY A 590 21.14 -27.28 9.38
N ALA A 591 21.46 -26.43 10.34
CA ALA A 591 21.72 -25.00 10.12
C ALA A 591 22.66 -24.74 8.94
N GLY A 592 22.20 -23.91 8.00
CA GLY A 592 22.90 -23.58 6.76
C GLY A 592 22.63 -24.56 5.61
N ASP A 593 21.91 -25.66 5.82
CA ASP A 593 21.46 -26.52 4.73
C ASP A 593 20.37 -25.81 3.91
N PRO A 594 20.36 -25.99 2.58
CA PRO A 594 19.33 -25.43 1.73
C PRO A 594 17.97 -26.06 2.02
N ILE A 595 16.92 -25.25 2.01
CA ILE A 595 15.53 -25.68 2.05
C ILE A 595 14.80 -25.06 0.86
N ALA A 596 14.10 -25.89 0.10
CA ALA A 596 13.33 -25.43 -1.04
C ALA A 596 11.84 -25.71 -0.84
N ALA A 597 11.01 -24.74 -1.17
CA ALA A 597 9.58 -24.93 -1.40
C ALA A 597 9.35 -24.97 -2.90
N ASN A 598 8.59 -25.95 -3.37
CA ASN A 598 8.15 -26.06 -4.75
C ASN A 598 6.65 -26.35 -4.75
N LEU A 599 5.86 -25.43 -5.31
CA LEU A 599 4.42 -25.47 -5.34
C LEU A 599 3.94 -25.34 -6.77
N ALA A 600 3.73 -26.48 -7.44
CA ALA A 600 3.24 -26.55 -8.82
C ALA A 600 1.82 -27.12 -8.83
N GLN A 601 0.86 -26.38 -9.35
CA GLN A 601 -0.54 -26.77 -9.36
C GLN A 601 -1.34 -26.02 -10.42
N ASP A 602 -2.29 -26.76 -11.04
CA ASP A 602 -3.25 -26.21 -11.98
C ASP A 602 -4.66 -26.12 -11.39
N PHE A 603 -5.46 -25.17 -11.88
CA PHE A 603 -6.80 -24.89 -11.39
C PHE A 603 -7.79 -24.60 -12.53
N TRP A 604 -9.00 -25.10 -12.38
CA TRP A 604 -10.17 -24.69 -13.15
C TRP A 604 -11.06 -23.83 -12.27
N LEU A 605 -11.29 -22.58 -12.70
CA LEU A 605 -11.95 -21.52 -11.93
C LEU A 605 -13.25 -21.11 -12.64
N PRO A 606 -14.37 -21.83 -12.44
CA PRO A 606 -15.66 -21.49 -13.00
C PRO A 606 -16.24 -20.24 -12.33
N THR A 607 -16.97 -19.43 -13.14
CA THR A 607 -17.73 -18.27 -12.66
C THR A 607 -19.07 -18.18 -13.38
N ALA A 608 -20.08 -17.72 -12.66
CA ALA A 608 -21.39 -17.41 -13.24
C ALA A 608 -21.99 -16.19 -12.54
N THR A 609 -22.55 -15.25 -13.32
CA THR A 609 -23.31 -14.13 -12.80
C THR A 609 -24.64 -14.00 -13.53
N ALA A 610 -25.64 -13.46 -12.83
CA ALA A 610 -26.92 -13.13 -13.43
C ALA A 610 -27.34 -11.74 -12.95
N THR A 611 -27.72 -10.87 -13.89
CA THR A 611 -28.24 -9.53 -13.61
C THR A 611 -29.64 -9.43 -14.19
N TRP A 612 -30.61 -9.20 -13.28
CA TRP A 612 -32.02 -9.11 -13.63
C TRP A 612 -32.55 -7.71 -13.33
N GLU A 613 -32.84 -6.94 -14.38
CA GLU A 613 -33.47 -5.63 -14.31
C GLU A 613 -34.99 -5.84 -14.25
N PHE A 614 -35.52 -6.17 -13.05
CA PHE A 614 -36.94 -6.49 -12.89
C PHE A 614 -37.85 -5.26 -12.87
N ALA A 615 -37.29 -4.06 -12.83
CA ALA A 615 -37.95 -2.77 -12.99
C ALA A 615 -36.99 -1.75 -13.60
N ASP A 616 -37.50 -0.70 -14.23
CA ASP A 616 -36.72 0.30 -14.97
C ASP A 616 -35.54 0.91 -14.16
N ASN A 617 -35.64 0.91 -12.86
CA ASN A 617 -34.67 1.50 -11.94
C ASN A 617 -34.21 0.55 -10.83
N MET A 618 -34.52 -0.74 -10.92
CA MET A 618 -34.12 -1.74 -9.93
C MET A 618 -33.55 -2.99 -10.61
N GLN A 619 -32.47 -3.51 -10.02
CA GLN A 619 -31.90 -4.76 -10.50
C GLN A 619 -31.47 -5.66 -9.34
N LEU A 620 -31.41 -6.95 -9.61
CA LEU A 620 -30.91 -7.99 -8.74
C LEU A 620 -29.74 -8.67 -9.43
N ARG A 621 -28.61 -8.76 -8.74
CA ARG A 621 -27.41 -9.46 -9.21
C ARG A 621 -27.15 -10.68 -8.35
N PHE A 622 -26.81 -11.77 -8.99
CA PHE A 622 -26.33 -12.99 -8.38
C PHE A 622 -24.94 -13.32 -8.94
N GLY A 623 -24.03 -13.78 -8.09
CA GLY A 623 -22.69 -14.23 -8.47
C GLY A 623 -22.30 -15.53 -7.78
N TYR A 624 -21.67 -16.42 -8.53
CA TYR A 624 -20.99 -17.61 -8.04
C TYR A 624 -19.61 -17.70 -8.67
N SER A 625 -18.59 -18.05 -7.90
CA SER A 625 -17.27 -18.35 -8.45
C SER A 625 -16.46 -19.27 -7.56
N LYS A 626 -15.53 -20.01 -8.18
CA LYS A 626 -14.42 -20.68 -7.51
C LYS A 626 -13.13 -19.91 -7.81
N THR A 627 -12.35 -19.61 -6.78
CA THR A 627 -11.11 -18.83 -6.85
C THR A 627 -10.07 -19.45 -5.93
N ILE A 628 -8.86 -18.91 -5.94
CA ILE A 628 -7.74 -19.42 -5.15
C ILE A 628 -7.04 -18.27 -4.40
N ASN A 629 -6.19 -18.65 -3.44
CA ASN A 629 -5.22 -17.78 -2.82
C ASN A 629 -3.89 -18.52 -2.63
N ARG A 630 -2.85 -18.11 -3.34
CA ARG A 630 -1.51 -18.65 -3.27
C ARG A 630 -0.74 -18.07 -2.09
N PRO A 631 0.16 -18.82 -1.45
CA PRO A 631 1.16 -18.26 -0.57
C PRO A 631 1.99 -17.20 -1.31
N ASP A 632 2.37 -16.13 -0.64
CA ASP A 632 3.41 -15.23 -1.18
C ASP A 632 4.77 -15.92 -1.19
N LEU A 633 5.65 -15.54 -2.10
CA LEU A 633 7.01 -16.10 -2.20
C LEU A 633 7.77 -15.97 -0.87
N ARG A 634 7.56 -14.87 -0.14
CA ARG A 634 8.13 -14.66 1.18
C ARG A 634 7.56 -15.62 2.24
N GLU A 635 6.27 -15.93 2.18
CA GLU A 635 5.62 -16.85 3.13
C GLU A 635 6.10 -18.28 2.99
N LEU A 636 6.59 -18.67 1.82
CA LEU A 636 7.23 -19.95 1.56
C LEU A 636 8.71 -19.95 1.97
N SER A 637 9.33 -18.78 2.19
CA SER A 637 10.73 -18.68 2.58
C SER A 637 10.94 -18.92 4.07
N ASN A 638 11.97 -19.66 4.44
CA ASN A 638 12.36 -19.86 5.83
C ASN A 638 13.15 -18.67 6.42
N ALA A 639 13.35 -17.59 5.64
CA ALA A 639 14.08 -16.41 6.06
C ALA A 639 13.41 -15.69 7.24
N LEU A 640 14.24 -15.17 8.14
CA LEU A 640 13.79 -14.38 9.28
C LEU A 640 13.78 -12.89 8.92
N PHE A 641 12.64 -12.26 9.09
CA PHE A 641 12.48 -10.82 8.92
C PHE A 641 12.10 -10.17 10.25
N LEU A 642 12.52 -8.95 10.41
CA LEU A 642 12.01 -8.09 11.47
C LEU A 642 11.03 -7.11 10.84
N ASP A 643 9.79 -7.15 11.31
CA ASP A 643 8.80 -6.12 11.04
C ASP A 643 9.25 -4.83 11.76
N ASP A 644 9.60 -3.80 11.00
CA ASP A 644 10.18 -2.55 11.53
C ASP A 644 9.17 -1.76 12.38
N ASP A 645 7.88 -1.88 12.10
CA ASP A 645 6.82 -1.16 12.81
C ASP A 645 6.48 -1.81 14.14
N SER A 646 6.25 -3.12 14.15
CA SER A 646 5.89 -3.87 15.36
C SER A 646 7.08 -4.39 16.15
N ASN A 647 8.30 -4.29 15.61
CA ASN A 647 9.53 -4.88 16.18
C ASN A 647 9.40 -6.39 16.42
N THR A 648 8.61 -7.09 15.61
CA THR A 648 8.33 -8.52 15.76
C THR A 648 9.04 -9.32 14.66
N LEU A 649 9.71 -10.42 15.04
CA LEU A 649 10.29 -11.36 14.07
C LEU A 649 9.18 -12.09 13.32
N GLU A 650 9.34 -12.25 12.02
CA GLU A 650 8.45 -13.00 11.16
C GLU A 650 9.21 -14.02 10.32
N ARG A 651 8.69 -15.24 10.22
CA ARG A 651 9.28 -16.36 9.49
C ARG A 651 8.24 -17.03 8.62
N GLY A 652 8.56 -17.34 7.38
CA GLY A 652 7.69 -18.08 6.49
C GLY A 652 7.63 -19.59 6.83
N ASN A 653 6.86 -20.32 6.03
CA ASN A 653 6.64 -21.76 6.16
C ASN A 653 6.67 -22.40 4.77
N PRO A 654 7.71 -23.17 4.42
CA PRO A 654 7.84 -23.80 3.12
C PRO A 654 6.80 -24.92 2.84
N ASN A 655 5.98 -25.28 3.82
CA ASN A 655 4.95 -26.33 3.70
C ASN A 655 3.54 -25.79 3.44
N LEU A 656 3.38 -24.49 3.15
CA LEU A 656 2.09 -23.90 2.85
C LEU A 656 1.47 -24.46 1.58
N LYS A 657 0.14 -24.53 1.58
CA LYS A 657 -0.70 -24.98 0.47
C LYS A 657 -1.49 -23.80 -0.09
N ILE A 658 -1.87 -23.91 -1.35
CA ILE A 658 -2.80 -22.97 -1.99
C ILE A 658 -4.18 -23.13 -1.35
N ALA A 659 -4.82 -22.04 -0.97
CA ALA A 659 -6.19 -22.05 -0.49
C ALA A 659 -7.16 -21.99 -1.68
N GLU A 660 -8.27 -22.72 -1.58
CA GLU A 660 -9.38 -22.67 -2.53
C GLU A 660 -10.58 -21.96 -1.90
N ILE A 661 -11.29 -21.17 -2.68
CA ILE A 661 -12.37 -20.31 -2.17
C ILE A 661 -13.59 -20.44 -3.06
N GLN A 662 -14.76 -20.66 -2.44
CA GLN A 662 -16.05 -20.57 -3.11
C GLN A 662 -16.76 -19.29 -2.67
N ASN A 663 -17.23 -18.52 -3.63
CA ASN A 663 -17.85 -17.21 -3.42
C ASN A 663 -19.29 -17.23 -3.91
N TYR A 664 -20.20 -16.68 -3.11
CA TYR A 664 -21.61 -16.46 -3.43
C TYR A 664 -21.99 -15.05 -3.08
N ASP A 665 -22.58 -14.32 -4.03
CA ASP A 665 -22.99 -12.93 -3.89
C ASP A 665 -24.42 -12.77 -4.35
N LEU A 666 -25.19 -11.96 -3.63
CA LEU A 666 -26.54 -11.51 -4.04
C LEU A 666 -26.64 -10.03 -3.71
N ARG A 667 -26.99 -9.18 -4.70
CA ARG A 667 -27.12 -7.75 -4.50
C ARG A 667 -28.36 -7.21 -5.14
N TRP A 668 -29.17 -6.47 -4.37
CA TRP A 668 -30.25 -5.66 -4.83
C TRP A 668 -29.78 -4.21 -4.97
N GLU A 669 -30.19 -3.55 -6.08
CA GLU A 669 -29.83 -2.17 -6.38
C GLU A 669 -31.06 -1.40 -6.83
N TRP A 670 -31.20 -0.18 -6.33
CA TRP A 670 -32.26 0.74 -6.68
C TRP A 670 -31.68 2.11 -7.03
N TYR A 671 -31.91 2.55 -8.28
CA TYR A 671 -31.46 3.81 -8.85
C TYR A 671 -32.66 4.74 -8.99
N PHE A 672 -32.83 5.71 -8.10
CA PHE A 672 -34.03 6.55 -8.05
C PHE A 672 -33.77 8.01 -8.46
N GLY A 673 -32.56 8.36 -8.91
CA GLY A 673 -32.19 9.67 -9.45
C GLY A 673 -30.79 9.65 -10.07
N GLN A 674 -30.39 10.75 -10.64
CA GLN A 674 -29.01 10.94 -11.05
C GLN A 674 -28.15 10.97 -9.79
N ARG A 675 -27.15 10.08 -9.70
CA ARG A 675 -26.27 9.93 -8.53
C ARG A 675 -27.04 9.65 -7.23
N GLN A 676 -28.23 9.03 -7.33
CA GLN A 676 -29.02 8.62 -6.17
C GLN A 676 -29.32 7.14 -6.26
N SER A 677 -28.81 6.38 -5.33
CA SER A 677 -28.94 4.93 -5.30
C SER A 677 -29.02 4.38 -3.89
N ALA A 678 -29.67 3.23 -3.74
CA ALA A 678 -29.59 2.43 -2.55
C ALA A 678 -29.30 0.98 -2.94
N THR A 679 -28.39 0.34 -2.21
CA THR A 679 -28.01 -1.04 -2.47
C THR A 679 -27.96 -1.87 -1.21
N ILE A 680 -28.33 -3.16 -1.32
CA ILE A 680 -28.17 -4.15 -0.27
C ILE A 680 -27.55 -5.39 -0.88
N GLY A 681 -26.39 -5.81 -0.34
CA GLY A 681 -25.66 -7.01 -0.75
C GLY A 681 -25.61 -8.03 0.36
N LEU A 682 -25.68 -9.30 0.01
CA LEU A 682 -25.42 -10.46 0.85
C LEU A 682 -24.25 -11.21 0.25
N PHE A 683 -23.32 -11.68 1.07
CA PHE A 683 -22.22 -12.51 0.59
C PHE A 683 -21.94 -13.68 1.52
N TYR A 684 -21.46 -14.77 0.93
CA TYR A 684 -20.98 -15.95 1.64
C TYR A 684 -19.75 -16.49 0.95
N LYS A 685 -18.71 -16.80 1.73
CA LYS A 685 -17.46 -17.39 1.25
C LYS A 685 -17.09 -18.59 2.10
N SER A 686 -16.62 -19.64 1.43
CA SER A 686 -16.07 -20.86 2.08
C SER A 686 -14.63 -21.05 1.61
N PHE A 687 -13.74 -21.30 2.54
CA PHE A 687 -12.30 -21.45 2.31
C PHE A 687 -11.85 -22.85 2.70
N ASP A 688 -11.13 -23.51 1.83
CA ASP A 688 -10.38 -24.73 2.09
C ASP A 688 -8.89 -24.37 2.23
N ASN A 689 -8.24 -24.78 3.31
CA ASN A 689 -6.84 -24.49 3.64
C ASN A 689 -6.51 -22.97 3.67
N PRO A 690 -7.29 -22.08 4.29
CA PRO A 690 -6.94 -20.67 4.36
C PRO A 690 -5.60 -20.49 5.06
N ILE A 691 -4.79 -19.54 4.57
CA ILE A 691 -3.47 -19.22 5.14
C ILE A 691 -3.68 -18.13 6.19
N GLU A 692 -3.13 -18.37 7.39
CA GLU A 692 -3.22 -17.44 8.49
C GLU A 692 -1.86 -17.17 9.13
N ARG A 693 -1.68 -15.92 9.58
CA ARG A 693 -0.51 -15.50 10.33
C ARG A 693 -0.72 -15.85 11.82
N THR A 694 0.20 -16.58 12.39
CA THR A 694 0.11 -17.05 13.77
C THR A 694 1.26 -16.51 14.62
N TYR A 695 0.99 -16.25 15.90
CA TYR A 695 1.99 -15.79 16.85
C TYR A 695 2.55 -17.01 17.60
N GLN A 696 3.82 -17.33 17.38
CA GLN A 696 4.42 -18.58 17.88
C GLN A 696 5.86 -18.36 18.39
N PRO A 697 6.42 -19.32 19.15
CA PRO A 697 7.82 -19.27 19.56
C PRO A 697 8.76 -19.27 18.35
N ILE A 698 9.69 -18.32 18.30
CA ILE A 698 10.78 -18.23 17.31
C ILE A 698 12.07 -17.99 18.08
N GLY A 699 12.99 -18.96 18.09
CA GLY A 699 14.20 -18.92 18.89
C GLY A 699 13.89 -18.88 20.40
N GLU A 700 14.45 -17.90 21.13
CA GLU A 700 14.20 -17.71 22.57
C GLU A 700 12.99 -16.80 22.89
N GLY A 701 12.33 -16.24 21.86
CA GLY A 701 11.20 -15.33 21.99
C GLY A 701 9.95 -15.78 21.24
N PHE A 702 9.03 -14.83 21.06
CA PHE A 702 7.83 -15.04 20.25
C PHE A 702 7.92 -14.18 18.97
N GLY A 703 7.37 -14.69 17.90
CA GLY A 703 7.30 -14.04 16.62
C GLY A 703 6.12 -14.55 15.81
N ARG A 704 6.05 -14.14 14.57
CA ARG A 704 4.99 -14.50 13.63
C ARG A 704 5.47 -15.55 12.64
N SER A 705 4.54 -16.43 12.23
CA SER A 705 4.74 -17.36 11.12
C SER A 705 3.39 -17.61 10.41
N PHE A 706 3.40 -18.44 9.39
CA PHE A 706 2.22 -18.75 8.57
C PHE A 706 1.86 -20.23 8.66
N GLN A 707 0.56 -20.50 8.63
CA GLN A 707 0.06 -21.88 8.54
C GLN A 707 -1.28 -21.93 7.82
N ASN A 708 -1.62 -23.08 7.24
CA ASN A 708 -2.96 -23.33 6.74
C ASN A 708 -3.86 -23.79 7.90
N ALA A 709 -4.97 -23.09 8.13
CA ALA A 709 -6.08 -23.62 8.88
C ALA A 709 -6.83 -24.67 8.03
N GLN A 710 -7.73 -25.46 8.64
CA GLN A 710 -8.45 -26.50 7.90
C GLN A 710 -9.51 -25.89 6.99
N GLU A 711 -10.39 -25.09 7.57
CA GLU A 711 -11.53 -24.46 6.91
C GLU A 711 -11.81 -23.09 7.51
N ALA A 712 -12.36 -22.20 6.69
CA ALA A 712 -12.97 -20.97 7.19
C ALA A 712 -14.25 -20.65 6.42
N THR A 713 -15.14 -19.90 7.08
CA THR A 713 -16.30 -19.30 6.44
C THR A 713 -16.37 -17.81 6.74
N LEU A 714 -16.93 -17.05 5.80
CA LEU A 714 -17.24 -15.64 5.96
C LEU A 714 -18.60 -15.35 5.34
N LYS A 715 -19.47 -14.69 6.08
CA LYS A 715 -20.79 -14.24 5.60
C LYS A 715 -21.06 -12.81 6.04
N GLY A 716 -21.87 -12.07 5.30
CA GLY A 716 -22.18 -10.72 5.70
C GLY A 716 -23.23 -10.04 4.86
N VAL A 717 -23.51 -8.81 5.28
CA VAL A 717 -24.47 -7.89 4.68
C VAL A 717 -23.79 -6.55 4.45
N GLU A 718 -23.92 -6.02 3.24
CA GLU A 718 -23.47 -4.68 2.86
C GLU A 718 -24.71 -3.84 2.54
N ALA A 719 -24.78 -2.62 3.01
CA ALA A 719 -25.79 -1.65 2.62
C ALA A 719 -25.12 -0.31 2.29
N GLU A 720 -25.60 0.35 1.24
CA GLU A 720 -25.09 1.65 0.79
C GLU A 720 -26.25 2.52 0.34
N ILE A 721 -26.17 3.79 0.64
CA ILE A 721 -27.08 4.83 0.14
C ILE A 721 -26.28 6.04 -0.29
N ASP A 722 -26.58 6.54 -1.50
CA ASP A 722 -26.15 7.84 -2.00
C ASP A 722 -27.42 8.66 -2.29
N TYR A 723 -27.60 9.76 -1.56
CA TYR A 723 -28.83 10.53 -1.59
C TYR A 723 -28.59 12.04 -1.49
N THR A 724 -29.08 12.76 -2.51
CA THR A 724 -29.17 14.22 -2.46
C THR A 724 -30.49 14.61 -1.83
N LEU A 725 -30.40 15.32 -0.69
CA LEU A 725 -31.56 15.78 0.07
C LEU A 725 -32.29 16.88 -0.71
N PRO A 726 -33.62 16.76 -0.97
CA PRO A 726 -34.37 17.78 -1.69
C PRO A 726 -34.69 19.00 -0.79
N MET A 727 -33.64 19.68 -0.35
CA MET A 727 -33.73 20.79 0.61
C MET A 727 -34.41 22.01 0.02
N ASP A 728 -34.36 22.18 -1.29
CA ASP A 728 -35.13 23.18 -2.05
C ASP A 728 -36.64 23.02 -1.87
N VAL A 729 -37.13 21.77 -1.72
CA VAL A 729 -38.52 21.41 -1.47
C VAL A 729 -38.84 21.48 0.02
N TRP A 730 -37.96 20.93 0.88
CA TRP A 730 -38.22 20.84 2.33
C TRP A 730 -38.09 22.20 3.07
N ALA A 731 -37.19 23.04 2.56
CA ALA A 731 -36.93 24.37 3.16
C ALA A 731 -36.89 25.48 2.09
N PRO A 732 -37.98 25.68 1.30
CA PRO A 732 -37.99 26.60 0.16
C PRO A 732 -37.79 28.09 0.55
N ASN A 733 -37.98 28.44 1.81
CA ASN A 733 -37.77 29.79 2.31
C ASN A 733 -36.29 30.10 2.65
N LEU A 734 -35.44 29.11 2.67
CA LEU A 734 -34.01 29.28 2.93
C LEU A 734 -33.27 29.31 1.59
N THR A 735 -32.99 30.52 1.07
CA THR A 735 -32.35 30.72 -0.22
C THR A 735 -31.00 30.04 -0.38
N TRP A 736 -30.32 29.74 0.74
CA TRP A 736 -29.08 28.99 0.74
C TRP A 736 -29.22 27.61 0.09
N PHE A 737 -30.35 26.92 0.30
CA PHE A 737 -30.60 25.59 -0.28
C PHE A 737 -31.01 25.61 -1.76
N GLN A 738 -31.31 26.78 -2.32
CA GLN A 738 -31.60 26.92 -3.75
C GLN A 738 -30.35 26.79 -4.62
N ASP A 739 -29.19 27.18 -4.06
CA ASP A 739 -27.91 27.17 -4.75
C ASP A 739 -26.97 26.06 -4.25
N ASN A 740 -27.29 25.39 -3.14
CA ASN A 740 -26.43 24.37 -2.52
C ASN A 740 -27.20 23.06 -2.41
N GLU A 741 -26.64 22.02 -3.00
CA GLU A 741 -27.11 20.63 -2.92
C GLU A 741 -26.53 20.00 -1.65
N VAL A 742 -27.38 19.50 -0.78
CA VAL A 742 -26.98 18.77 0.42
C VAL A 742 -27.07 17.29 0.14
N PHE A 743 -26.02 16.54 0.45
CA PHE A 743 -25.94 15.12 0.18
C PHE A 743 -25.55 14.30 1.41
N VAL A 744 -25.95 13.04 1.39
CA VAL A 744 -25.55 11.99 2.32
C VAL A 744 -25.10 10.78 1.51
N VAL A 745 -23.87 10.35 1.74
CA VAL A 745 -23.39 9.03 1.30
C VAL A 745 -23.08 8.23 2.53
N ALA A 746 -23.75 7.10 2.70
CA ALA A 746 -23.52 6.25 3.87
C ALA A 746 -23.42 4.79 3.43
N ASN A 747 -22.50 4.08 4.07
CA ASN A 747 -22.42 2.64 3.89
C ASN A 747 -22.12 1.93 5.21
N VAL A 748 -22.61 0.72 5.32
CA VAL A 748 -22.37 -0.16 6.46
C VAL A 748 -22.17 -1.59 5.97
N THR A 749 -21.21 -2.28 6.56
CA THR A 749 -20.97 -3.71 6.36
C THR A 749 -20.97 -4.40 7.71
N TRP A 750 -21.78 -5.44 7.82
CA TRP A 750 -21.70 -6.42 8.90
C TRP A 750 -21.16 -7.72 8.32
N SER A 751 -20.17 -8.31 8.99
CA SER A 751 -19.60 -9.60 8.57
C SER A 751 -19.25 -10.44 9.77
N ASP A 752 -19.49 -11.74 9.66
CA ASP A 752 -19.20 -12.76 10.64
C ASP A 752 -18.37 -13.87 9.99
N SER A 753 -17.25 -14.22 10.61
CA SER A 753 -16.34 -15.24 10.11
C SER A 753 -16.01 -16.27 11.17
N GLU A 754 -15.74 -17.47 10.71
CA GLU A 754 -15.35 -18.61 11.56
C GLU A 754 -14.20 -19.35 10.90
N VAL A 755 -13.08 -19.45 11.61
CA VAL A 755 -11.93 -20.30 11.26
C VAL A 755 -11.91 -21.49 12.18
N THR A 756 -11.89 -22.68 11.61
CA THR A 756 -11.70 -23.92 12.34
C THR A 756 -10.23 -24.34 12.21
N ASP A 757 -9.49 -24.22 13.30
CA ASP A 757 -8.20 -24.86 13.46
C ASP A 757 -8.37 -26.11 14.34
N ALA A 758 -7.43 -27.04 14.28
CA ALA A 758 -7.54 -28.38 14.93
C ALA A 758 -7.95 -28.33 16.41
N ALA A 759 -7.88 -27.21 17.08
CA ALA A 759 -8.05 -27.06 18.51
C ALA A 759 -9.06 -25.98 18.96
N TYR A 760 -9.45 -25.03 18.14
CA TYR A 760 -10.39 -23.96 18.53
C TYR A 760 -10.97 -23.22 17.33
N THR A 761 -12.05 -22.50 17.57
CA THR A 761 -12.76 -21.67 16.60
C THR A 761 -12.61 -20.19 16.97
N ARG A 762 -12.37 -19.33 15.98
CA ARG A 762 -12.25 -17.87 16.13
C ARG A 762 -12.64 -17.13 14.84
N ALA A 763 -12.71 -15.82 14.91
CA ALA A 763 -12.85 -15.01 13.71
C ALA A 763 -11.56 -15.06 12.84
N LEU A 764 -11.70 -14.81 11.54
CA LEU A 764 -10.58 -14.62 10.61
C LEU A 764 -9.73 -13.42 11.05
N GLN A 765 -8.41 -13.56 10.90
CA GLN A 765 -7.47 -12.50 11.17
C GLN A 765 -7.73 -11.29 10.26
N GLY A 766 -7.71 -10.09 10.84
CA GLY A 766 -7.94 -8.82 10.14
C GLY A 766 -9.42 -8.49 9.91
N GLN A 767 -10.35 -9.41 10.18
CA GLN A 767 -11.77 -9.19 9.97
C GLN A 767 -12.39 -8.40 11.12
N SER A 768 -12.94 -7.23 10.80
CA SER A 768 -13.81 -6.45 11.70
C SER A 768 -15.27 -6.84 11.49
N GLU A 769 -16.01 -7.04 12.57
CA GLU A 769 -17.45 -7.40 12.49
C GLU A 769 -18.28 -6.29 11.85
N TRP A 770 -17.95 -5.03 12.14
CA TRP A 770 -18.64 -3.87 11.63
C TRP A 770 -17.69 -2.88 10.96
N LEU A 771 -18.06 -2.43 9.76
CA LEU A 771 -17.42 -1.32 9.04
C LEU A 771 -18.52 -0.31 8.71
N GLY A 772 -18.23 0.99 8.79
CA GLY A 772 -19.18 2.02 8.44
C GLY A 772 -18.52 3.32 7.99
N ASN A 773 -19.09 3.93 6.97
CA ASN A 773 -18.70 5.26 6.50
C ASN A 773 -19.93 6.14 6.38
N LEU A 774 -19.78 7.39 6.75
CA LEU A 774 -20.76 8.44 6.53
C LEU A 774 -20.07 9.68 5.98
N GLN A 775 -20.57 10.16 4.85
CA GLN A 775 -20.24 11.46 4.28
C GLN A 775 -21.52 12.32 4.33
N PHE A 776 -21.42 13.47 4.96
CA PHE A 776 -22.49 14.46 5.00
C PHE A 776 -21.93 15.80 4.57
N GLY A 777 -22.48 16.38 3.52
CA GLY A 777 -21.91 17.61 3.00
C GLY A 777 -22.86 18.40 2.12
N PHE A 778 -22.31 19.48 1.56
CA PHE A 778 -22.98 20.25 0.54
C PHE A 778 -22.03 20.57 -0.61
N GLU A 779 -22.61 20.72 -1.79
CA GLU A 779 -21.95 21.20 -3.01
C GLU A 779 -22.71 22.39 -3.59
N ASN A 780 -21.96 23.36 -4.13
CA ASN A 780 -22.51 24.43 -4.94
C ASN A 780 -21.75 24.48 -6.27
N PRO A 781 -22.29 23.87 -7.33
CA PRO A 781 -21.63 23.80 -8.63
C PRO A 781 -21.37 25.19 -9.24
N THR A 782 -22.32 26.14 -9.05
CA THR A 782 -22.21 27.50 -9.58
C THR A 782 -21.12 28.31 -8.87
N ALA A 783 -21.10 28.27 -7.54
CA ALA A 783 -20.07 28.95 -6.74
C ALA A 783 -18.79 28.12 -6.61
N ARG A 784 -18.79 26.90 -7.11
CA ARG A 784 -17.64 25.97 -7.09
C ARG A 784 -17.07 25.82 -5.67
N ARG A 785 -17.95 25.55 -4.71
CA ARG A 785 -17.59 25.32 -3.31
C ARG A 785 -18.25 24.09 -2.77
N ARG A 786 -17.57 23.41 -1.85
CA ARG A 786 -18.10 22.24 -1.16
C ARG A 786 -17.52 22.14 0.25
N ALA A 787 -18.26 21.46 1.13
CA ALA A 787 -17.73 21.01 2.41
C ALA A 787 -18.35 19.68 2.77
N THR A 788 -17.53 18.76 3.29
CA THR A 788 -17.92 17.39 3.63
C THR A 788 -17.39 17.03 5.01
N LEU A 789 -18.26 16.52 5.88
CA LEU A 789 -17.92 15.86 7.12
C LEU A 789 -17.88 14.36 6.85
N LEU A 790 -16.78 13.73 7.23
CA LEU A 790 -16.50 12.33 6.96
C LEU A 790 -16.36 11.59 8.30
N VAL A 791 -17.04 10.46 8.43
CA VAL A 791 -16.89 9.54 9.58
C VAL A 791 -16.49 8.18 9.04
N ASN A 792 -15.41 7.61 9.60
CA ASN A 792 -15.00 6.25 9.33
C ASN A 792 -14.97 5.45 10.63
N TYR A 793 -15.65 4.32 10.65
CA TYR A 793 -15.71 3.39 11.76
C TYR A 793 -15.27 2.00 11.33
N GLN A 794 -14.31 1.44 12.06
CA GLN A 794 -13.87 0.06 11.92
C GLN A 794 -13.95 -0.61 13.29
N GLY A 795 -14.64 -1.76 13.37
CA GLY A 795 -14.73 -2.54 14.60
C GLY A 795 -13.40 -3.21 14.96
N GLU A 796 -13.31 -3.69 16.20
CA GLU A 796 -12.16 -4.49 16.66
C GLU A 796 -11.91 -5.68 15.75
N ARG A 797 -10.62 -6.08 15.64
CA ARG A 797 -10.19 -7.22 14.83
C ARG A 797 -8.99 -7.92 15.45
N ILE A 798 -8.87 -9.22 15.16
CA ILE A 798 -7.67 -9.99 15.54
C ILE A 798 -6.52 -9.56 14.62
N SER A 799 -5.51 -8.91 15.17
CA SER A 799 -4.29 -8.55 14.42
C SER A 799 -3.33 -9.74 14.31
N ASP A 800 -3.18 -10.51 15.39
CA ASP A 800 -2.35 -11.71 15.42
C ASP A 800 -3.09 -12.84 16.18
N ALA A 801 -3.23 -13.98 15.53
CA ALA A 801 -3.88 -15.14 16.12
C ALA A 801 -2.95 -15.86 17.08
N GLY A 802 -3.42 -16.09 18.32
CA GLY A 802 -2.68 -16.89 19.29
C GLY A 802 -2.72 -18.37 18.95
N ILE A 803 -1.65 -19.09 19.27
CA ILE A 803 -1.54 -20.55 19.06
C ILE A 803 -1.55 -21.31 20.37
N ILE A 804 -1.69 -22.63 20.27
CA ILE A 804 -1.54 -23.54 21.40
C ILE A 804 -0.07 -23.93 21.54
N THR A 805 0.49 -23.68 22.72
CA THR A 805 1.83 -24.11 23.12
C THR A 805 1.69 -25.10 24.28
N GLY A 806 1.93 -26.37 24.01
CA GLY A 806 1.70 -27.44 24.99
C GLY A 806 0.22 -27.57 25.32
N SER A 807 -0.17 -27.33 26.57
CA SER A 807 -1.57 -27.40 27.06
C SER A 807 -2.22 -26.01 27.19
N THR A 808 -1.55 -24.94 26.79
CA THR A 808 -1.97 -23.57 27.05
C THR A 808 -2.06 -22.78 25.72
N ARG A 809 -3.11 -21.97 25.59
CA ARG A 809 -3.31 -21.11 24.42
C ARG A 809 -2.78 -19.72 24.72
N LEU A 810 -1.96 -19.15 23.82
CA LEU A 810 -1.66 -17.73 23.78
C LEU A 810 -2.93 -16.97 23.41
N PRO A 811 -3.28 -15.87 24.09
CA PRO A 811 -4.41 -15.05 23.67
C PRO A 811 -4.14 -14.40 22.31
N ASP A 812 -5.23 -14.18 21.55
CA ASP A 812 -5.16 -13.38 20.33
C ASP A 812 -4.79 -11.93 20.68
N VAL A 813 -4.03 -11.28 19.81
CA VAL A 813 -3.80 -9.84 19.88
C VAL A 813 -4.92 -9.15 19.10
N VAL A 814 -5.67 -8.32 19.78
CA VAL A 814 -6.82 -7.57 19.22
C VAL A 814 -6.40 -6.13 19.00
N GLU A 815 -6.63 -5.63 17.81
CA GLU A 815 -6.49 -4.23 17.44
C GLU A 815 -7.84 -3.52 17.54
N THR A 816 -7.86 -2.35 18.15
CA THR A 816 -9.01 -1.45 18.24
C THR A 816 -8.72 -0.22 17.37
N PRO A 817 -9.18 -0.21 16.08
CA PRO A 817 -8.98 0.94 15.20
C PRO A 817 -9.70 2.18 15.74
N PRO A 818 -9.12 3.38 15.58
CA PRO A 818 -9.76 4.63 16.00
C PRO A 818 -10.97 4.97 15.14
N ILE A 819 -11.94 5.67 15.73
CA ILE A 819 -13.04 6.30 14.97
C ILE A 819 -12.49 7.60 14.38
N LEU A 820 -12.46 7.71 13.06
CA LEU A 820 -11.98 8.91 12.39
C LEU A 820 -13.15 9.84 12.06
N LEU A 821 -13.01 11.10 12.42
CA LEU A 821 -13.90 12.20 12.06
C LEU A 821 -13.08 13.27 11.37
N ASP A 822 -13.39 13.52 10.09
CA ASP A 822 -12.66 14.47 9.25
C ASP A 822 -13.60 15.53 8.69
N LEU A 823 -13.08 16.73 8.45
CA LEU A 823 -13.77 17.83 7.79
C LEU A 823 -12.94 18.31 6.61
N VAL A 824 -13.54 18.29 5.42
CA VAL A 824 -12.92 18.78 4.18
C VAL A 824 -13.76 19.92 3.61
N ALA A 825 -13.10 20.98 3.17
CA ALA A 825 -13.76 22.10 2.50
C ALA A 825 -12.90 22.57 1.32
N SER A 826 -13.53 22.95 0.21
CA SER A 826 -12.85 23.55 -0.92
C SER A 826 -13.67 24.65 -1.59
N GLN A 827 -12.95 25.61 -2.17
CA GLN A 827 -13.51 26.75 -2.91
C GLN A 827 -12.61 27.09 -4.08
N THR A 828 -13.20 27.19 -5.28
CA THR A 828 -12.51 27.73 -6.45
C THR A 828 -12.74 29.24 -6.55
N PHE A 829 -11.68 29.99 -6.77
CA PHE A 829 -11.69 31.43 -7.01
C PHE A 829 -11.19 31.72 -8.42
N THR A 830 -11.93 32.52 -9.20
CA THR A 830 -11.44 32.99 -10.51
C THR A 830 -10.82 34.39 -10.35
N VAL A 831 -9.51 34.48 -10.52
CA VAL A 831 -8.76 35.73 -10.41
C VAL A 831 -8.00 35.98 -11.70
N GLY A 832 -8.27 37.09 -12.36
CA GLY A 832 -7.60 37.46 -13.64
C GLY A 832 -7.86 36.46 -14.77
N GLY A 833 -9.04 35.78 -14.76
CA GLY A 833 -9.41 34.78 -15.77
C GLY A 833 -8.76 33.40 -15.53
N ARG A 834 -8.17 33.15 -14.37
CA ARG A 834 -7.57 31.90 -13.95
C ARG A 834 -8.26 31.36 -12.71
N ASP A 835 -8.41 30.06 -12.62
CA ASP A 835 -9.00 29.37 -11.49
C ASP A 835 -7.93 28.96 -10.48
N TYR A 836 -8.21 29.25 -9.22
CA TYR A 836 -7.42 28.84 -8.06
C TYR A 836 -8.30 28.04 -7.13
N ASP A 837 -7.95 26.77 -6.91
CA ASP A 837 -8.65 25.91 -5.98
C ASP A 837 -7.94 25.95 -4.62
N VAL A 838 -8.67 26.39 -3.60
CA VAL A 838 -8.20 26.43 -2.21
C VAL A 838 -8.92 25.33 -1.43
N GLY A 839 -8.14 24.42 -0.83
CA GLY A 839 -8.64 23.33 0.02
C GLY A 839 -8.21 23.52 1.47
N ALA A 840 -9.06 23.07 2.38
CA ALA A 840 -8.74 22.94 3.81
C ALA A 840 -9.26 21.58 4.32
N LYS A 841 -8.46 20.84 5.08
CA LYS A 841 -8.81 19.55 5.66
C LYS A 841 -8.43 19.52 7.15
N ILE A 842 -9.26 18.94 7.98
CA ILE A 842 -8.98 18.60 9.38
C ILE A 842 -9.24 17.12 9.53
N GLU A 843 -8.22 16.36 9.89
CA GLU A 843 -8.27 14.90 10.01
C GLU A 843 -8.15 14.50 11.47
N ASN A 844 -8.80 13.40 11.83
CA ASN A 844 -8.84 12.86 13.18
C ASN A 844 -9.23 13.94 14.23
N ILE A 845 -10.35 14.60 14.03
CA ILE A 845 -10.86 15.67 14.93
C ILE A 845 -11.06 15.15 16.35
N LEU A 846 -11.38 13.85 16.51
CA LEU A 846 -11.63 13.24 17.82
C LEU A 846 -10.33 13.01 18.60
N GLY A 847 -9.16 12.99 17.94
CA GLY A 847 -7.87 12.77 18.59
C GLY A 847 -7.75 11.38 19.22
N GLU A 848 -8.37 10.37 18.62
CA GLU A 848 -8.39 8.99 19.11
C GLU A 848 -6.98 8.38 19.16
N GLU A 849 -6.82 7.37 20.02
CA GLU A 849 -5.57 6.62 20.21
C GLU A 849 -5.63 5.30 19.44
N TYR A 850 -4.47 4.84 18.98
CA TYR A 850 -4.29 3.50 18.46
C TYR A 850 -4.01 2.53 19.60
N GLU A 851 -4.68 1.38 19.65
CA GLU A 851 -4.48 0.36 20.68
C GLU A 851 -4.49 -1.06 20.12
N ARG A 852 -3.52 -1.85 20.56
CA ARG A 852 -3.51 -3.32 20.44
C ARG A 852 -3.44 -3.92 21.83
N SER A 853 -4.23 -4.96 22.09
CA SER A 853 -4.32 -5.54 23.44
C SER A 853 -4.54 -7.06 23.41
N GLN A 854 -4.25 -7.72 24.52
CA GLN A 854 -4.54 -9.12 24.76
C GLN A 854 -5.44 -9.29 25.98
N SER A 855 -6.40 -10.22 25.91
CA SER A 855 -7.28 -10.59 27.03
C SER A 855 -6.88 -11.96 27.57
N PHE A 856 -6.63 -12.07 28.86
CA PHE A 856 -6.18 -13.28 29.50
C PHE A 856 -7.29 -14.04 30.23
N ALA A 857 -7.11 -15.35 30.42
CA ALA A 857 -8.10 -16.22 31.07
C ALA A 857 -8.46 -15.80 32.51
N ASN A 858 -7.59 -15.06 33.19
CA ASN A 858 -7.84 -14.50 34.52
C ASN A 858 -8.72 -13.24 34.51
N GLY A 859 -9.19 -12.80 33.35
CA GLY A 859 -10.00 -11.58 33.16
C GLY A 859 -9.19 -10.28 33.05
N GLY A 860 -7.83 -10.36 33.06
CA GLY A 860 -6.97 -9.22 32.83
C GLY A 860 -6.88 -8.84 31.35
N LYS A 861 -6.74 -7.55 31.04
CA LYS A 861 -6.44 -7.03 29.70
C LYS A 861 -5.07 -6.36 29.76
N GLY A 862 -4.17 -6.66 28.84
CA GLY A 862 -2.86 -6.06 28.70
C GLY A 862 -2.75 -5.30 27.38
N VAL A 863 -2.27 -4.06 27.43
CA VAL A 863 -1.97 -3.26 26.22
C VAL A 863 -0.66 -3.75 25.64
N VAL A 864 -0.70 -4.29 24.43
CA VAL A 864 0.48 -4.74 23.66
C VAL A 864 1.18 -3.55 23.03
N GLU A 865 0.41 -2.63 22.44
CA GLU A 865 0.91 -1.38 21.88
C GLU A 865 -0.16 -0.31 21.97
N GLY A 866 0.23 0.93 22.30
CA GLY A 866 -0.69 2.05 22.35
C GLY A 866 0.04 3.37 22.19
N TYR A 867 -0.51 4.27 21.35
CA TYR A 867 0.02 5.62 21.12
C TYR A 867 -1.05 6.57 20.55
N LYS A 868 -0.80 7.87 20.65
CA LYS A 868 -1.68 8.92 20.11
C LYS A 868 -1.41 9.16 18.63
N LEU A 869 -2.47 9.35 17.86
CA LEU A 869 -2.39 9.65 16.43
C LEU A 869 -2.28 11.16 16.13
N GLY A 870 -2.83 12.03 16.93
CA GLY A 870 -2.88 13.46 16.68
C GLY A 870 -3.96 13.88 15.67
N THR A 871 -4.24 15.20 15.62
CA THR A 871 -5.14 15.85 14.67
C THR A 871 -4.31 16.59 13.63
N THR A 872 -4.59 16.38 12.33
CA THR A 872 -3.88 17.04 11.23
C THR A 872 -4.73 18.17 10.64
N PHE A 873 -4.12 19.33 10.44
CA PHE A 873 -4.69 20.49 9.74
C PHE A 873 -3.94 20.71 8.44
N SER A 874 -4.63 20.70 7.31
CA SER A 874 -4.04 20.82 5.99
C SER A 874 -4.65 21.99 5.22
N LEU A 875 -3.81 22.69 4.45
CA LEU A 875 -4.21 23.71 3.48
C LEU A 875 -3.58 23.39 2.14
N SER A 876 -4.34 23.49 1.07
CA SER A 876 -3.87 23.26 -0.30
C SER A 876 -4.28 24.41 -1.23
N LEU A 877 -3.44 24.66 -2.24
CA LEU A 877 -3.70 25.59 -3.31
C LEU A 877 -3.29 24.95 -4.63
N SER A 878 -4.19 24.92 -5.60
CA SER A 878 -3.87 24.48 -6.96
C SER A 878 -4.40 25.44 -8.01
N THR A 879 -3.79 25.43 -9.20
CA THR A 879 -4.21 26.23 -10.35
C THR A 879 -3.94 25.46 -11.64
N THR A 880 -4.83 25.61 -12.62
CA THR A 880 -4.72 25.00 -13.95
C THR A 880 -4.69 26.08 -15.03
N PHE A 881 -3.77 25.94 -16.00
CA PHE A 881 -3.49 26.86 -17.10
C PHE A 881 -3.94 26.28 -18.44
#